data_19ed924a3c708a371a8b8e46e6590850
#
_entry.id   19ed924a3c708a371a8b8e46e6590850
#
_cell.length_a   1.000
_cell.length_b   1.000
_cell.length_c   1.000
_cell.angle_alpha   90.00
_cell.angle_beta   90.00
_cell.angle_gamma   90.00
#
_symmetry.space_group_name_H-M   'P 1'
#
loop_
_entity.id
_entity.type
_entity.pdbx_description
1 polymer ?
#
loop_
_entity_poly.entity_id
_entity_poly.type
_entity_poly.pdbx_seq_one_letter_code
_entity_poly.pdbx_strand_id
1 'polypeptide(L)'
;MDSNENSRLSRVAKRREEESRNNPRKPNKNSGLVKKIILGALTALLALFVIGSTVFFIYAKNAPELSENKLTSAGNSVIYDANGDKITSLGNENRTYIKTEDIPQQLKDAVVSIEDRRFYKHHGVDPVRIVSAALSNVTGSSAGLQGGSTLDQQLIKLSFFSTKKSDQTLKRKSQEAWLAMQLDKEYSKEQILTFYINKVFMGYGTYGMETAAKYYYGKSLKNLDLAQTAMIAGIPNAPSTYNPYSSPKLATQRRNDVLDAMVANKKISQAQANEAKQEDVTDGLVQTHEQESTTSQKAKISDSYLKEVIAEAKEKGYDPYSGNLKIYTNLDMDAQKKLYNIVNTDYYVDFPNDTMQVATTVVDPNNGKVIAQIGGRKTGDVTYGLNRAVQTDRSSGSTAKPVMDYAPAIEYLDWATYHALKDTKFYYPGTSTQLYNIDNRYKGTVTMRQALIESRNVPAIKALQAVGMTKAKSFLSNLGYDTKGLSLQNGIGLPASTLQNAAAYAAFANGGTYYEPTYIDKIETADGQVNDYSSSGKRVMQSSTAYMITDMLKQVITSSNGSGTAANISGLYQAGKTGTTDYPSDVSGQFPSDASMDSWFDGYTKHYSISVWVGYDHQYEPGNYVPNNSTLAQQIYKVLMTYLSQGVSNTDWTKPSNVYSRTINGQRELYLAGSAAPTITGKGSSSGINESSSSSSSSSSDKESSGSTSSSDEKSSGSDSNSNASESSTSTASSTSTNSSATTTTGGNNNTQSNNTPATPAGNNGGNQAGH
;
A
#
# COMPACT_ATOMS: atom_id res chain seq x y z
N MET A 1 29.79 -60.85 65.68
CA MET A 1 28.40 -60.42 65.39
C MET A 1 28.09 -60.36 63.89
N ASP A 2 28.78 -61.16 63.05
CA ASP A 2 28.66 -60.99 61.53
C ASP A 2 28.25 -62.25 60.79
N SER A 3 27.68 -63.27 61.44
CA SER A 3 27.22 -64.43 60.71
C SER A 3 25.69 -64.51 60.47
N ASN A 4 24.91 -63.57 61.03
CA ASN A 4 23.43 -63.63 60.96
C ASN A 4 22.83 -62.65 59.86
N GLU A 5 23.55 -61.66 59.37
CA GLU A 5 23.07 -60.72 58.35
C GLU A 5 23.20 -61.29 56.93
N ASN A 6 24.28 -62.03 56.66
CA ASN A 6 24.49 -62.69 55.37
C ASN A 6 23.47 -63.79 55.04
N SER A 7 22.97 -64.50 56.13
CA SER A 7 21.94 -65.53 55.93
C SER A 7 20.52 -64.91 55.61
N ARG A 8 20.22 -63.72 56.05
CA ARG A 8 18.94 -63.01 55.79
C ARG A 8 18.92 -62.45 54.40
N LEU A 9 20.01 -61.87 53.89
CA LEU A 9 20.10 -61.32 52.53
C LEU A 9 20.03 -62.39 51.44
N SER A 10 20.62 -63.58 51.69
CA SER A 10 20.53 -64.71 50.75
C SER A 10 19.15 -65.35 50.70
N ARG A 11 18.38 -65.35 51.79
CA ARG A 11 16.96 -65.84 51.78
C ARG A 11 16.01 -64.84 51.12
N VAL A 12 16.24 -63.54 51.23
CA VAL A 12 15.44 -62.50 50.57
C VAL A 12 15.70 -62.47 49.05
N ALA A 13 16.96 -62.68 48.65
CA ALA A 13 17.33 -62.77 47.22
C ALA A 13 16.72 -64.05 46.59
N LYS A 14 16.76 -65.23 47.26
CA LYS A 14 16.12 -66.46 46.76
C LYS A 14 14.58 -66.35 46.67
N ARG A 15 13.95 -65.69 47.64
CA ARG A 15 12.51 -65.48 47.62
C ARG A 15 12.08 -64.53 46.50
N ARG A 16 12.88 -63.53 46.14
CA ARG A 16 12.64 -62.63 44.96
C ARG A 16 12.85 -63.35 43.62
N GLU A 17 13.77 -64.31 43.56
CA GLU A 17 13.96 -65.12 42.35
C GLU A 17 12.82 -66.13 42.14
N GLU A 18 12.29 -66.75 43.23
CA GLU A 18 11.12 -67.65 43.13
C GLU A 18 9.80 -66.89 42.85
N GLU A 19 9.59 -65.71 43.40
CA GLU A 19 8.45 -64.86 43.08
C GLU A 19 8.48 -64.35 41.63
N SER A 20 9.67 -64.18 41.02
CA SER A 20 9.79 -63.76 39.61
C SER A 20 9.54 -64.89 38.60
N ARG A 21 9.66 -66.18 39.05
CA ARG A 21 9.46 -67.38 38.23
C ARG A 21 7.98 -67.82 38.13
N ASN A 22 7.15 -67.47 39.14
CA ASN A 22 5.77 -67.95 39.22
C ASN A 22 4.67 -66.96 38.80
N ASN A 23 5.07 -65.83 38.16
CA ASN A 23 4.05 -64.92 37.64
C ASN A 23 4.07 -64.93 36.11
N PRO A 24 3.15 -65.68 35.45
CA PRO A 24 3.05 -65.61 34.00
C PRO A 24 2.59 -64.21 33.63
N ARG A 25 3.54 -63.39 33.07
CA ARG A 25 3.23 -62.11 32.47
C ARG A 25 2.08 -62.33 31.45
N LYS A 26 0.85 -61.95 31.80
CA LYS A 26 -0.26 -61.88 30.86
C LYS A 26 0.23 -61.03 29.66
N PRO A 27 0.09 -61.49 28.42
CA PRO A 27 0.49 -60.72 27.27
C PRO A 27 -0.32 -59.43 27.28
N ASN A 28 0.38 -58.31 27.27
CA ASN A 28 -0.21 -56.98 27.27
C ASN A 28 -1.04 -56.83 25.98
N LYS A 29 -2.37 -57.00 26.08
CA LYS A 29 -3.33 -56.89 24.93
C LYS A 29 -3.23 -55.54 24.22
N ASN A 30 -2.57 -54.52 24.79
CA ASN A 30 -2.41 -53.20 24.24
C ASN A 30 -1.23 -53.06 23.26
N SER A 31 -0.27 -54.03 23.23
CA SER A 31 0.88 -53.92 22.34
C SER A 31 0.48 -54.01 20.84
N GLY A 32 -0.59 -54.77 20.56
CA GLY A 32 -1.15 -54.87 19.19
C GLY A 32 -1.86 -53.60 18.74
N LEU A 33 -2.56 -52.93 19.65
CA LEU A 33 -3.27 -51.67 19.36
C LEU A 33 -2.30 -50.55 19.15
N VAL A 34 -1.30 -50.40 19.98
CA VAL A 34 -0.24 -49.39 19.83
C VAL A 34 0.51 -49.56 18.52
N LYS A 35 0.88 -50.80 18.13
CA LYS A 35 1.50 -51.10 16.84
C LYS A 35 0.61 -50.71 15.66
N LYS A 36 -0.71 -50.96 15.73
CA LYS A 36 -1.69 -50.58 14.69
C LYS A 36 -1.84 -49.05 14.61
N ILE A 37 -1.87 -48.34 15.74
CA ILE A 37 -1.92 -46.86 15.76
C ILE A 37 -0.64 -46.28 15.19
N ILE A 38 0.54 -46.78 15.56
CA ILE A 38 1.82 -46.35 15.00
C ILE A 38 1.88 -46.62 13.48
N LEU A 39 1.46 -47.80 13.04
CA LEU A 39 1.42 -48.15 11.62
C LEU A 39 0.44 -47.27 10.88
N GLY A 40 -0.75 -47.00 11.41
CA GLY A 40 -1.75 -46.09 10.85
C GLY A 40 -1.21 -44.65 10.75
N ALA A 41 -0.51 -44.16 11.79
CA ALA A 41 0.12 -42.87 11.77
C ALA A 41 1.24 -42.77 10.72
N LEU A 42 2.07 -43.81 10.60
CA LEU A 42 3.12 -43.89 9.59
C LEU A 42 2.54 -43.95 8.18
N THR A 43 1.45 -44.69 7.97
CA THR A 43 0.76 -44.77 6.66
C THR A 43 0.13 -43.42 6.29
N ALA A 44 -0.49 -42.72 7.26
CA ALA A 44 -1.02 -41.38 7.05
C ALA A 44 0.07 -40.35 6.73
N LEU A 45 1.20 -40.43 7.42
CA LEU A 45 2.40 -39.60 7.16
C LEU A 45 2.97 -39.86 5.76
N LEU A 46 3.05 -41.12 5.36
CA LEU A 46 3.50 -41.50 4.01
C LEU A 46 2.54 -40.99 2.93
N ALA A 47 1.22 -41.13 3.16
CA ALA A 47 0.22 -40.59 2.23
C ALA A 47 0.31 -39.08 2.08
N LEU A 48 0.45 -38.35 3.21
CA LEU A 48 0.67 -36.90 3.19
C LEU A 48 1.97 -36.51 2.48
N PHE A 49 3.04 -37.29 2.63
CA PHE A 49 4.30 -37.08 1.93
C PHE A 49 4.16 -37.29 0.43
N VAL A 50 3.44 -38.33 -0.02
CA VAL A 50 3.18 -38.61 -1.44
C VAL A 50 2.34 -37.49 -2.07
N ILE A 51 1.25 -37.07 -1.37
CA ILE A 51 0.41 -35.94 -1.83
C ILE A 51 1.22 -34.67 -1.93
N GLY A 52 1.99 -34.33 -0.88
CA GLY A 52 2.84 -33.13 -0.84
C GLY A 52 3.88 -33.13 -1.96
N SER A 53 4.54 -34.27 -2.20
CA SER A 53 5.50 -34.43 -3.28
C SER A 53 4.85 -34.28 -4.66
N THR A 54 3.67 -34.86 -4.86
CA THR A 54 2.93 -34.73 -6.13
C THR A 54 2.58 -33.27 -6.41
N VAL A 55 2.03 -32.55 -5.42
CA VAL A 55 1.72 -31.12 -5.53
C VAL A 55 2.98 -30.30 -5.81
N PHE A 56 4.07 -30.60 -5.11
CA PHE A 56 5.36 -29.96 -5.33
C PHE A 56 5.83 -30.10 -6.80
N PHE A 57 5.82 -31.32 -7.35
CA PHE A 57 6.26 -31.54 -8.75
C PHE A 57 5.32 -30.91 -9.78
N ILE A 58 4.00 -30.87 -9.52
CA ILE A 58 3.06 -30.16 -10.39
C ILE A 58 3.40 -28.67 -10.46
N TYR A 59 3.74 -28.06 -9.33
CA TYR A 59 4.12 -26.64 -9.29
C TYR A 59 5.53 -26.40 -9.87
N ALA A 60 6.48 -27.29 -9.58
CA ALA A 60 7.86 -27.21 -10.05
C ALA A 60 7.96 -27.25 -11.58
N LYS A 61 7.11 -28.03 -12.25
CA LYS A 61 7.07 -28.15 -13.71
C LYS A 61 6.87 -26.80 -14.43
N ASN A 62 6.22 -25.84 -13.76
CA ASN A 62 5.94 -24.51 -14.29
C ASN A 62 6.92 -23.44 -13.74
N ALA A 63 8.08 -23.85 -13.22
CA ALA A 63 9.12 -22.90 -12.80
C ALA A 63 9.76 -22.27 -14.04
N PRO A 64 10.18 -20.99 -13.97
CA PRO A 64 10.95 -20.36 -15.04
C PRO A 64 12.29 -21.08 -15.23
N GLU A 65 12.91 -20.92 -16.41
CA GLU A 65 14.25 -21.43 -16.66
C GLU A 65 15.29 -20.68 -15.81
N LEU A 66 16.26 -21.44 -15.28
CA LEU A 66 17.41 -20.87 -14.61
C LEU A 66 18.28 -20.14 -15.66
N SER A 67 18.62 -18.87 -15.40
CA SER A 67 19.39 -18.04 -16.32
C SER A 67 20.49 -17.32 -15.57
N GLU A 68 21.73 -17.51 -16.03
CA GLU A 68 22.91 -16.84 -15.47
C GLU A 68 22.79 -15.32 -15.56
N ASN A 69 22.27 -14.81 -16.66
CA ASN A 69 22.02 -13.38 -16.82
C ASN A 69 21.10 -12.80 -15.73
N LYS A 70 20.13 -13.56 -15.26
CA LYS A 70 19.26 -13.17 -14.14
C LYS A 70 19.97 -13.27 -12.79
N LEU A 71 20.94 -14.15 -12.64
CA LEU A 71 21.73 -14.30 -11.43
C LEU A 71 22.81 -13.22 -11.31
N THR A 72 23.54 -12.96 -12.39
CA THR A 72 24.68 -12.03 -12.43
C THR A 72 24.29 -10.58 -12.65
N SER A 73 23.16 -10.33 -13.32
CA SER A 73 22.56 -9.01 -13.58
C SER A 73 23.55 -7.92 -13.99
N ALA A 74 23.81 -7.80 -15.27
CA ALA A 74 24.64 -6.72 -15.82
C ALA A 74 23.79 -5.86 -16.77
N GLY A 75 23.44 -4.63 -16.37
CA GLY A 75 22.80 -3.63 -17.23
C GLY A 75 21.91 -2.67 -16.47
N ASN A 76 21.90 -1.40 -16.90
CA ASN A 76 21.09 -0.35 -16.28
C ASN A 76 19.74 -0.25 -17.00
N SER A 77 18.66 -0.40 -16.27
CA SER A 77 17.38 0.05 -16.76
C SER A 77 17.19 1.55 -16.45
N VAL A 78 16.48 2.24 -17.32
CA VAL A 78 16.20 3.67 -17.15
C VAL A 78 14.71 3.87 -17.00
N ILE A 79 14.32 4.66 -15.99
CA ILE A 79 12.92 5.05 -15.76
C ILE A 79 12.73 6.47 -16.25
N TYR A 80 11.67 6.65 -17.03
CA TYR A 80 11.25 7.91 -17.63
C TYR A 80 9.87 8.33 -17.08
N ASP A 81 9.64 9.64 -16.98
CA ASP A 81 8.32 10.20 -16.67
C ASP A 81 7.37 10.15 -17.89
N ALA A 82 6.16 10.66 -17.71
CA ALA A 82 5.14 10.69 -18.77
C ALA A 82 5.53 11.53 -19.99
N ASN A 83 6.47 12.47 -19.85
CA ASN A 83 6.98 13.30 -20.92
C ASN A 83 8.17 12.64 -21.65
N GLY A 84 8.66 11.50 -21.16
CA GLY A 84 9.86 10.83 -21.67
C GLY A 84 11.16 11.40 -21.12
N ASP A 85 11.11 12.22 -20.08
CA ASP A 85 12.27 12.70 -19.38
C ASP A 85 12.82 11.68 -18.39
N LYS A 86 14.14 11.51 -18.35
CA LYS A 86 14.79 10.60 -17.42
C LYS A 86 14.54 11.04 -15.97
N ILE A 87 14.03 10.09 -15.16
CA ILE A 87 13.91 10.24 -13.71
C ILE A 87 15.13 9.66 -13.02
N THR A 88 15.45 8.39 -13.30
CA THR A 88 16.56 7.67 -12.67
C THR A 88 17.02 6.49 -13.52
N SER A 89 18.18 5.94 -13.18
CA SER A 89 18.66 4.66 -13.70
C SER A 89 18.65 3.62 -12.58
N LEU A 90 18.20 2.40 -12.90
CA LEU A 90 18.24 1.25 -12.00
C LEU A 90 19.36 0.32 -12.44
N GLY A 91 20.28 -0.02 -11.54
CA GLY A 91 21.41 -0.92 -11.85
C GLY A 91 22.78 -0.23 -11.62
N ASN A 92 23.71 -0.42 -12.50
CA ASN A 92 25.16 -0.23 -12.29
C ASN A 92 25.70 1.18 -11.94
N GLU A 93 24.94 2.24 -11.97
CA GLU A 93 25.54 3.56 -11.62
C GLU A 93 26.07 3.60 -10.18
N ASN A 94 25.50 2.74 -9.28
CA ASN A 94 25.97 2.58 -7.91
C ASN A 94 26.25 1.10 -7.56
N ARG A 95 26.68 0.27 -8.51
CA ARG A 95 27.00 -1.12 -8.25
C ARG A 95 28.46 -1.40 -8.54
N THR A 96 29.21 -1.67 -7.48
CA THR A 96 30.56 -2.24 -7.59
C THR A 96 30.46 -3.76 -7.46
N TYR A 97 30.64 -4.47 -8.57
CA TYR A 97 30.68 -5.93 -8.55
C TYR A 97 31.99 -6.39 -7.86
N ILE A 98 31.86 -7.31 -6.91
CA ILE A 98 33.00 -7.95 -6.25
C ILE A 98 33.14 -9.39 -6.74
N LYS A 99 34.36 -9.81 -7.08
CA LYS A 99 34.65 -11.19 -7.48
C LYS A 99 34.74 -12.11 -6.28
N THR A 100 34.51 -13.41 -6.51
CA THR A 100 34.52 -14.46 -5.46
C THR A 100 35.79 -14.45 -4.62
N GLU A 101 36.96 -14.28 -5.26
CA GLU A 101 38.28 -14.23 -4.62
C GLU A 101 38.52 -12.97 -3.80
N ASP A 102 37.78 -11.92 -4.07
CA ASP A 102 37.90 -10.63 -3.40
C ASP A 102 37.01 -10.47 -2.17
N ILE A 103 36.02 -11.36 -1.99
CA ILE A 103 35.10 -11.30 -0.85
C ILE A 103 35.81 -11.75 0.44
N PRO A 104 35.90 -10.88 1.49
CA PRO A 104 36.53 -11.25 2.75
C PRO A 104 35.85 -12.44 3.41
N GLN A 105 36.65 -13.35 3.97
CA GLN A 105 36.12 -14.53 4.68
C GLN A 105 35.23 -14.13 5.86
N GLN A 106 35.58 -13.04 6.55
CA GLN A 106 34.79 -12.49 7.65
C GLN A 106 33.35 -12.12 7.22
N LEU A 107 33.17 -11.53 6.01
CA LEU A 107 31.84 -11.24 5.49
C LEU A 107 31.08 -12.52 5.09
N LYS A 108 31.76 -13.48 4.44
CA LYS A 108 31.15 -14.78 4.11
C LYS A 108 30.63 -15.47 5.38
N ASP A 109 31.44 -15.46 6.43
CA ASP A 109 31.10 -16.05 7.73
C ASP A 109 29.94 -15.32 8.41
N ALA A 110 29.87 -13.99 8.33
CA ALA A 110 28.79 -13.19 8.89
C ALA A 110 27.45 -13.46 8.16
N VAL A 111 27.45 -13.39 6.81
CA VAL A 111 26.26 -13.65 6.00
C VAL A 111 25.73 -15.06 6.20
N VAL A 112 26.61 -16.08 6.12
CA VAL A 112 26.22 -17.48 6.30
C VAL A 112 25.71 -17.72 7.75
N SER A 113 26.31 -17.08 8.74
CA SER A 113 25.90 -17.26 10.14
C SER A 113 24.50 -16.74 10.42
N ILE A 114 24.14 -15.59 9.88
CA ILE A 114 22.85 -14.95 10.16
C ILE A 114 21.74 -15.44 9.22
N GLU A 115 22.05 -15.64 7.94
CA GLU A 115 21.04 -15.98 6.93
C GLU A 115 20.88 -17.50 6.78
N ASP A 116 21.97 -18.26 6.76
CA ASP A 116 21.93 -19.69 6.49
C ASP A 116 23.09 -20.48 7.09
N ARG A 117 23.04 -20.73 8.42
CA ARG A 117 24.13 -21.42 9.16
C ARG A 117 24.51 -22.82 8.62
N ARG A 118 23.65 -23.43 7.79
CA ARG A 118 23.90 -24.76 7.20
C ARG A 118 24.17 -24.70 5.70
N PHE A 119 24.40 -23.52 5.13
CA PHE A 119 24.58 -23.24 3.71
C PHE A 119 25.50 -24.24 3.01
N TYR A 120 26.65 -24.56 3.58
CA TYR A 120 27.61 -25.52 3.04
C TYR A 120 27.23 -27.01 3.26
N LYS A 121 26.06 -27.29 3.89
CA LYS A 121 25.65 -28.67 4.27
C LYS A 121 24.38 -29.14 3.55
N HIS A 122 23.64 -28.27 2.92
CA HIS A 122 22.44 -28.63 2.18
C HIS A 122 22.61 -28.41 0.67
N HIS A 123 21.68 -28.95 -0.12
CA HIS A 123 21.65 -28.86 -1.58
C HIS A 123 20.44 -28.02 -2.05
N GLY A 124 20.60 -26.68 -1.99
CA GLY A 124 19.57 -25.71 -2.38
C GLY A 124 18.45 -25.52 -1.37
N VAL A 125 18.02 -26.58 -0.68
CA VAL A 125 16.96 -26.58 0.36
C VAL A 125 17.48 -27.26 1.62
N ASP A 126 17.12 -26.77 2.80
CA ASP A 126 17.46 -27.40 4.08
C ASP A 126 16.23 -28.03 4.74
N PRO A 127 16.02 -29.37 4.63
CA PRO A 127 14.89 -30.05 5.25
C PRO A 127 14.86 -29.93 6.77
N VAL A 128 16.02 -29.88 7.43
CA VAL A 128 16.12 -29.74 8.89
C VAL A 128 15.58 -28.39 9.34
N ARG A 129 15.90 -27.34 8.58
CA ARG A 129 15.44 -25.97 8.84
C ARG A 129 13.94 -25.83 8.61
N ILE A 130 13.40 -26.47 7.56
CA ILE A 130 11.96 -26.50 7.27
C ILE A 130 11.18 -27.13 8.42
N VAL A 131 11.61 -28.29 8.89
CA VAL A 131 10.99 -28.99 10.02
C VAL A 131 11.09 -28.18 11.31
N SER A 132 12.27 -27.57 11.57
CA SER A 132 12.49 -26.73 12.75
C SER A 132 11.57 -25.51 12.76
N ALA A 133 11.43 -24.82 11.62
CA ALA A 133 10.54 -23.67 11.47
C ALA A 133 9.06 -24.06 11.63
N ALA A 134 8.65 -25.22 11.10
CA ALA A 134 7.30 -25.73 11.26
C ALA A 134 6.98 -26.05 12.74
N LEU A 135 7.91 -26.66 13.47
CA LEU A 135 7.76 -26.95 14.90
C LEU A 135 7.69 -25.67 15.74
N SER A 136 8.53 -24.67 15.45
CA SER A 136 8.51 -23.37 16.17
C SER A 136 7.17 -22.65 16.00
N ASN A 137 6.58 -22.70 14.79
CA ASN A 137 5.27 -22.10 14.50
C ASN A 137 4.12 -22.81 15.25
N VAL A 138 4.24 -24.11 15.54
CA VAL A 138 3.22 -24.88 16.26
C VAL A 138 3.37 -24.72 17.78
N THR A 139 4.59 -24.62 18.28
CA THR A 139 4.87 -24.58 19.72
C THR A 139 4.85 -23.18 20.32
N GLY A 140 4.75 -22.13 19.50
CA GLY A 140 4.80 -20.74 19.98
C GLY A 140 6.13 -20.35 20.65
N SER A 141 7.17 -21.19 20.48
CA SER A 141 8.47 -20.97 21.09
C SER A 141 9.19 -19.81 20.39
N SER A 142 9.41 -18.72 21.13
CA SER A 142 10.12 -17.52 20.70
C SER A 142 11.65 -17.71 20.56
N ALA A 143 12.12 -18.95 20.51
CA ALA A 143 13.52 -19.25 20.25
C ALA A 143 13.90 -18.92 18.80
N GLY A 144 14.10 -17.62 18.54
CA GLY A 144 14.69 -17.06 17.32
C GLY A 144 13.86 -17.33 16.06
N LEU A 145 13.21 -16.31 15.55
CA LEU A 145 12.60 -16.23 14.20
C LEU A 145 13.70 -16.40 13.11
N GLN A 146 14.27 -17.58 12.99
CA GLN A 146 15.06 -17.92 11.81
C GLN A 146 14.10 -18.31 10.69
N GLY A 147 14.06 -17.50 9.63
CA GLY A 147 13.31 -17.79 8.41
C GLY A 147 13.69 -19.17 7.86
N GLY A 148 12.70 -19.94 7.39
CA GLY A 148 12.92 -21.30 6.88
C GLY A 148 13.58 -21.37 5.49
N SER A 149 13.89 -20.25 4.83
CA SER A 149 14.47 -20.20 3.48
C SER A 149 15.99 -20.21 3.51
N THR A 150 16.63 -20.95 2.60
CA THR A 150 18.08 -20.97 2.39
C THR A 150 18.56 -19.74 1.63
N LEU A 151 19.87 -19.48 1.59
CA LEU A 151 20.49 -18.45 0.73
C LEU A 151 20.20 -18.71 -0.74
N ASP A 152 20.24 -19.98 -1.18
CA ASP A 152 19.88 -20.40 -2.53
C ASP A 152 18.43 -19.96 -2.86
N GLN A 153 17.47 -20.24 -1.99
CA GLN A 153 16.06 -19.83 -2.15
C GLN A 153 15.88 -18.31 -2.12
N GLN A 154 16.65 -17.60 -1.29
CA GLN A 154 16.62 -16.14 -1.26
C GLN A 154 17.16 -15.56 -2.58
N LEU A 155 18.28 -16.07 -3.09
CA LEU A 155 18.84 -15.65 -4.39
C LEU A 155 17.84 -15.90 -5.52
N ILE A 156 17.24 -17.09 -5.58
CA ILE A 156 16.21 -17.43 -6.57
C ILE A 156 15.01 -16.48 -6.45
N LYS A 157 14.52 -16.23 -5.23
CA LYS A 157 13.44 -15.28 -5.02
C LYS A 157 13.78 -13.88 -5.56
N LEU A 158 14.99 -13.40 -5.29
CA LEU A 158 15.44 -12.07 -5.74
C LEU A 158 15.66 -11.99 -7.25
N SER A 159 15.93 -13.13 -7.91
CA SER A 159 16.27 -13.18 -9.34
C SER A 159 15.10 -13.51 -10.25
N PHE A 160 14.09 -14.26 -9.77
CA PHE A 160 13.05 -14.85 -10.63
C PHE A 160 11.62 -14.57 -10.19
N PHE A 161 11.40 -14.02 -8.98
CA PHE A 161 10.04 -13.86 -8.44
C PHE A 161 9.80 -12.48 -7.86
N SER A 162 8.52 -12.08 -7.85
CA SER A 162 8.07 -10.89 -7.14
C SER A 162 8.30 -11.00 -5.62
N THR A 163 8.66 -9.90 -4.98
CA THR A 163 8.83 -9.83 -3.52
C THR A 163 7.54 -9.45 -2.77
N LYS A 164 6.43 -9.21 -3.48
CA LYS A 164 5.13 -8.86 -2.88
C LYS A 164 4.62 -9.95 -1.93
N LYS A 165 4.06 -9.52 -0.79
CA LYS A 165 3.52 -10.44 0.23
C LYS A 165 2.31 -11.25 -0.29
N SER A 166 1.50 -10.63 -1.18
CA SER A 166 0.37 -11.30 -1.86
C SER A 166 0.78 -12.53 -2.66
N ASP A 167 2.00 -12.51 -3.22
CA ASP A 167 2.50 -13.57 -4.09
C ASP A 167 3.18 -14.71 -3.34
N GLN A 168 3.17 -14.67 -2.01
CA GLN A 168 3.72 -15.71 -1.15
C GLN A 168 2.82 -16.94 -1.12
N THR A 169 2.69 -17.61 -2.27
CA THR A 169 1.88 -18.81 -2.44
C THR A 169 2.71 -20.08 -2.30
N LEU A 170 2.04 -21.21 -2.00
CA LEU A 170 2.69 -22.54 -2.01
C LEU A 170 3.26 -22.88 -3.39
N LYS A 171 2.61 -22.44 -4.48
CA LYS A 171 3.09 -22.61 -5.84
C LYS A 171 4.47 -21.94 -6.00
N ARG A 172 4.57 -20.66 -5.64
CA ARG A 172 5.84 -19.92 -5.72
C ARG A 172 6.92 -20.57 -4.84
N LYS A 173 6.59 -20.94 -3.59
CA LYS A 173 7.56 -21.59 -2.70
C LYS A 173 8.06 -22.94 -3.23
N SER A 174 7.21 -23.70 -3.92
CA SER A 174 7.64 -24.93 -4.60
C SER A 174 8.58 -24.65 -5.77
N GLN A 175 8.29 -23.61 -6.56
CA GLN A 175 9.14 -23.17 -7.67
C GLN A 175 10.48 -22.61 -7.18
N GLU A 176 10.48 -21.79 -6.11
CA GLU A 176 11.71 -21.30 -5.46
C GLU A 176 12.58 -22.48 -4.98
N ALA A 177 11.99 -23.48 -4.33
CA ALA A 177 12.72 -24.64 -3.84
C ALA A 177 13.28 -25.50 -4.99
N TRP A 178 12.49 -25.68 -6.06
CA TRP A 178 12.95 -26.41 -7.25
C TRP A 178 14.13 -25.72 -7.92
N LEU A 179 14.03 -24.42 -8.18
CA LEU A 179 15.11 -23.64 -8.80
C LEU A 179 16.35 -23.55 -7.89
N ALA A 180 16.16 -23.47 -6.56
CA ALA A 180 17.28 -23.50 -5.62
C ALA A 180 18.07 -24.81 -5.67
N MET A 181 17.39 -25.96 -5.85
CA MET A 181 18.06 -27.26 -6.04
C MET A 181 18.78 -27.34 -7.40
N GLN A 182 18.24 -26.71 -8.45
CA GLN A 182 18.93 -26.62 -9.74
C GLN A 182 20.15 -25.72 -9.64
N LEU A 183 20.02 -24.57 -8.99
CA LEU A 183 21.09 -23.61 -8.74
C LEU A 183 22.29 -24.28 -8.03
N ASP A 184 22.03 -25.01 -6.94
CA ASP A 184 23.06 -25.71 -6.17
C ASP A 184 23.75 -26.86 -6.96
N LYS A 185 23.05 -27.44 -7.94
CA LYS A 185 23.63 -28.45 -8.84
C LYS A 185 24.51 -27.83 -9.90
N GLU A 186 24.21 -26.61 -10.33
CA GLU A 186 24.83 -25.95 -11.49
C GLU A 186 26.01 -25.06 -11.07
N TYR A 187 25.94 -24.45 -9.87
CA TYR A 187 26.93 -23.51 -9.36
C TYR A 187 27.49 -23.97 -8.01
N SER A 188 28.78 -23.68 -7.77
CA SER A 188 29.40 -23.92 -6.47
C SER A 188 28.80 -23.00 -5.38
N LYS A 189 28.88 -23.42 -4.12
CA LYS A 189 28.43 -22.61 -2.98
C LYS A 189 29.09 -21.23 -2.93
N GLU A 190 30.35 -21.14 -3.30
CA GLU A 190 31.07 -19.86 -3.39
C GLU A 190 30.51 -18.94 -4.48
N GLN A 191 30.15 -19.49 -5.64
CA GLN A 191 29.50 -18.73 -6.70
C GLN A 191 28.10 -18.25 -6.28
N ILE A 192 27.30 -19.13 -5.67
CA ILE A 192 25.96 -18.78 -5.16
C ILE A 192 26.05 -17.67 -4.12
N LEU A 193 26.99 -17.76 -3.17
CA LEU A 193 27.21 -16.72 -2.19
C LEU A 193 27.67 -15.41 -2.83
N THR A 194 28.52 -15.47 -3.84
CA THR A 194 28.98 -14.31 -4.62
C THR A 194 27.81 -13.64 -5.33
N PHE A 195 26.95 -14.40 -6.00
CA PHE A 195 25.74 -13.86 -6.65
C PHE A 195 24.83 -13.16 -5.63
N TYR A 196 24.62 -13.78 -4.46
CA TYR A 196 23.84 -13.21 -3.37
C TYR A 196 24.44 -11.88 -2.88
N ILE A 197 25.73 -11.85 -2.54
CA ILE A 197 26.45 -10.67 -2.03
C ILE A 197 26.39 -9.51 -3.04
N ASN A 198 26.46 -9.79 -4.33
CA ASN A 198 26.36 -8.78 -5.37
C ASN A 198 24.92 -8.34 -5.68
N LYS A 199 23.91 -9.14 -5.30
CA LYS A 199 22.53 -8.91 -5.73
C LYS A 199 21.64 -8.25 -4.71
N VAL A 200 21.86 -8.47 -3.42
CA VAL A 200 20.98 -8.00 -2.34
C VAL A 200 20.82 -6.50 -2.33
N PHE A 201 19.58 -6.05 -2.08
CA PHE A 201 19.27 -4.65 -1.83
C PHE A 201 19.71 -4.24 -0.42
N MET A 202 20.39 -3.11 -0.32
CA MET A 202 21.07 -2.64 0.88
C MET A 202 20.54 -1.30 1.42
N GLY A 203 19.42 -0.81 0.86
CA GLY A 203 18.90 0.53 1.16
C GLY A 203 19.48 1.61 0.24
N TYR A 204 18.90 2.81 0.24
CA TYR A 204 19.37 4.00 -0.52
C TYR A 204 19.66 3.73 -2.01
N GLY A 205 18.87 2.86 -2.66
CA GLY A 205 19.12 2.48 -4.05
C GLY A 205 20.40 1.68 -4.28
N THR A 206 21.12 1.27 -3.23
CA THR A 206 22.35 0.51 -3.33
C THR A 206 22.05 -0.99 -3.43
N TYR A 207 22.74 -1.66 -4.33
CA TYR A 207 22.70 -3.09 -4.55
C TYR A 207 24.08 -3.70 -4.46
N GLY A 208 24.18 -4.80 -3.73
CA GLY A 208 25.44 -5.47 -3.42
C GLY A 208 26.16 -4.89 -2.22
N MET A 209 26.83 -5.77 -1.48
CA MET A 209 27.44 -5.43 -0.19
C MET A 209 28.71 -4.57 -0.36
N GLU A 210 29.47 -4.69 -1.46
CA GLU A 210 30.61 -3.83 -1.74
C GLU A 210 30.19 -2.38 -1.97
N THR A 211 29.08 -2.18 -2.72
CA THR A 211 28.50 -0.87 -2.93
C THR A 211 27.99 -0.27 -1.62
N ALA A 212 27.34 -1.09 -0.79
CA ALA A 212 26.84 -0.68 0.52
C ALA A 212 27.99 -0.29 1.47
N ALA A 213 29.09 -1.04 1.48
CA ALA A 213 30.26 -0.70 2.30
C ALA A 213 30.85 0.67 1.91
N LYS A 214 30.91 0.97 0.62
CA LYS A 214 31.33 2.28 0.12
C LYS A 214 30.34 3.38 0.47
N TYR A 215 29.04 3.09 0.33
CA TYR A 215 27.98 4.06 0.65
C TYR A 215 27.95 4.38 2.14
N TYR A 216 27.86 3.36 3.00
CA TYR A 216 27.71 3.58 4.44
C TYR A 216 29.01 4.04 5.12
N TYR A 217 30.17 3.46 4.73
CA TYR A 217 31.42 3.64 5.46
C TYR A 217 32.56 4.25 4.62
N GLY A 218 32.34 4.53 3.33
CA GLY A 218 33.42 5.02 2.44
C GLY A 218 34.54 4.00 2.24
N LYS A 219 34.34 2.73 2.63
CA LYS A 219 35.36 1.67 2.64
C LYS A 219 34.97 0.55 1.69
N SER A 220 35.97 -0.19 1.16
CA SER A 220 35.72 -1.49 0.56
C SER A 220 35.47 -2.54 1.62
N LEU A 221 34.78 -3.64 1.25
CA LEU A 221 34.52 -4.76 2.17
C LEU A 221 35.79 -5.30 2.86
N LYS A 222 36.94 -5.23 2.20
CA LYS A 222 38.25 -5.67 2.76
C LYS A 222 38.72 -4.81 3.93
N ASN A 223 38.25 -3.58 4.04
CA ASN A 223 38.70 -2.58 4.99
C ASN A 223 37.68 -2.34 6.14
N LEU A 224 36.59 -3.08 6.16
CA LEU A 224 35.61 -3.03 7.25
C LEU A 224 36.16 -3.77 8.47
N ASP A 225 35.92 -3.21 9.65
CA ASP A 225 36.10 -3.91 10.91
C ASP A 225 34.99 -4.95 11.15
N LEU A 226 35.01 -5.62 12.30
CA LEU A 226 34.05 -6.69 12.61
C LEU A 226 32.63 -6.13 12.82
N ALA A 227 32.49 -4.98 13.50
CA ALA A 227 31.20 -4.36 13.74
C ALA A 227 30.53 -3.87 12.45
N GLN A 228 31.29 -3.21 11.58
CA GLN A 228 30.85 -2.76 10.27
C GLN A 228 30.51 -3.93 9.35
N THR A 229 31.33 -5.00 9.34
CA THR A 229 31.04 -6.22 8.57
C THR A 229 29.74 -6.89 9.03
N ALA A 230 29.50 -6.97 10.35
CA ALA A 230 28.27 -7.53 10.90
C ALA A 230 27.05 -6.66 10.56
N MET A 231 27.23 -5.33 10.55
CA MET A 231 26.16 -4.40 10.13
C MET A 231 25.80 -4.62 8.67
N ILE A 232 26.78 -4.63 7.76
CA ILE A 232 26.54 -4.88 6.32
C ILE A 232 25.87 -6.24 6.10
N ALA A 233 26.28 -7.29 6.78
CA ALA A 233 25.64 -8.63 6.69
C ALA A 233 24.20 -8.63 7.24
N GLY A 234 23.86 -7.73 8.15
CA GLY A 234 22.54 -7.64 8.78
C GLY A 234 21.48 -6.89 7.98
N ILE A 235 21.87 -5.90 7.18
CA ILE A 235 20.97 -5.01 6.43
C ILE A 235 19.98 -5.74 5.48
N PRO A 236 20.38 -6.78 4.70
CA PRO A 236 19.51 -7.36 3.66
C PRO A 236 18.17 -7.89 4.15
N ASN A 237 18.07 -8.25 5.42
CA ASN A 237 16.84 -8.80 6.01
C ASN A 237 15.67 -7.81 5.94
N ALA A 238 15.92 -6.53 6.28
CA ALA A 238 14.96 -5.44 6.19
C ALA A 238 15.71 -4.08 6.06
N PRO A 239 16.17 -3.70 4.86
CA PRO A 239 17.07 -2.57 4.65
C PRO A 239 16.55 -1.22 5.14
N SER A 240 15.24 -1.00 5.08
CA SER A 240 14.62 0.23 5.60
C SER A 240 14.47 0.22 7.13
N THR A 241 14.37 -0.96 7.75
CA THR A 241 14.19 -1.12 9.21
C THR A 241 15.54 -1.10 9.94
N TYR A 242 16.55 -1.77 9.37
CA TYR A 242 17.88 -1.92 9.98
C TYR A 242 18.87 -0.92 9.39
N ASN A 243 18.40 0.30 9.17
CA ASN A 243 19.19 1.36 8.56
C ASN A 243 19.95 2.14 9.64
N PRO A 244 21.30 2.22 9.60
CA PRO A 244 22.07 2.88 10.64
C PRO A 244 21.87 4.41 10.68
N TYR A 245 21.45 5.05 9.58
CA TYR A 245 21.14 6.49 9.57
C TYR A 245 19.78 6.78 10.19
N SER A 246 18.71 6.06 9.75
CA SER A 246 17.34 6.39 10.14
C SER A 246 16.84 5.64 11.38
N SER A 247 17.45 4.50 11.72
CA SER A 247 17.03 3.64 12.81
C SER A 247 18.21 3.02 13.58
N PRO A 248 19.09 3.83 14.17
CA PRO A 248 20.35 3.35 14.80
C PRO A 248 20.10 2.24 15.84
N LYS A 249 19.05 2.39 16.65
CA LYS A 249 18.69 1.40 17.68
C LYS A 249 18.39 0.03 17.12
N LEU A 250 17.57 -0.05 16.05
CA LEU A 250 17.25 -1.32 15.40
C LEU A 250 18.43 -1.88 14.62
N ALA A 251 19.22 -1.00 14.01
CA ALA A 251 20.47 -1.36 13.35
C ALA A 251 21.47 -1.98 14.33
N THR A 252 21.64 -1.39 15.54
CA THR A 252 22.47 -1.94 16.63
C THR A 252 22.00 -3.33 17.04
N GLN A 253 20.69 -3.49 17.25
CA GLN A 253 20.13 -4.80 17.60
C GLN A 253 20.44 -5.83 16.51
N ARG A 254 20.19 -5.52 15.24
CA ARG A 254 20.44 -6.44 14.14
C ARG A 254 21.92 -6.78 13.96
N ARG A 255 22.83 -5.79 14.07
CA ARG A 255 24.29 -6.04 14.11
C ARG A 255 24.67 -7.02 15.21
N ASN A 256 24.13 -6.81 16.40
CA ASN A 256 24.40 -7.68 17.55
C ASN A 256 23.87 -9.10 17.31
N ASP A 257 22.71 -9.27 16.68
CA ASP A 257 22.17 -10.58 16.29
C ASP A 257 23.13 -11.31 15.32
N VAL A 258 23.76 -10.57 14.38
CA VAL A 258 24.77 -11.13 13.46
C VAL A 258 26.00 -11.61 14.24
N LEU A 259 26.53 -10.79 15.15
CA LEU A 259 27.68 -11.14 15.99
C LEU A 259 27.40 -12.36 16.86
N ASP A 260 26.21 -12.45 17.47
CA ASP A 260 25.79 -13.62 18.26
C ASP A 260 25.66 -14.88 17.39
N ALA A 261 25.14 -14.74 16.17
CA ALA A 261 25.09 -15.84 15.21
C ALA A 261 26.50 -16.33 14.79
N MET A 262 27.46 -15.41 14.62
CA MET A 262 28.83 -15.75 14.33
C MET A 262 29.51 -16.51 15.49
N VAL A 263 29.27 -16.11 16.75
CA VAL A 263 29.73 -16.83 17.93
C VAL A 263 29.10 -18.23 17.99
N ALA A 264 27.79 -18.34 17.81
CA ALA A 264 27.07 -19.60 17.83
C ALA A 264 27.58 -20.59 16.75
N ASN A 265 28.02 -20.05 15.62
CA ASN A 265 28.63 -20.83 14.52
C ASN A 265 30.15 -20.99 14.62
N LYS A 266 30.75 -20.56 15.73
CA LYS A 266 32.19 -20.66 16.02
C LYS A 266 33.08 -19.96 14.99
N LYS A 267 32.62 -18.86 14.43
CA LYS A 267 33.33 -18.04 13.46
C LYS A 267 34.17 -16.94 14.13
N ILE A 268 33.70 -16.47 15.28
CA ILE A 268 34.39 -15.52 16.14
C ILE A 268 34.28 -16.02 17.61
N SER A 269 35.15 -15.51 18.49
CA SER A 269 35.06 -15.74 19.92
C SER A 269 34.04 -14.81 20.58
N GLN A 270 33.57 -15.16 21.78
CA GLN A 270 32.68 -14.28 22.56
C GLN A 270 33.38 -12.94 22.90
N ALA A 271 34.70 -12.94 23.12
CA ALA A 271 35.44 -11.71 23.38
C ALA A 271 35.40 -10.75 22.20
N GLN A 272 35.68 -11.23 21.00
CA GLN A 272 35.56 -10.42 19.75
C GLN A 272 34.16 -9.88 19.54
N ALA A 273 33.12 -10.71 19.76
CA ALA A 273 31.75 -10.23 19.65
C ALA A 273 31.43 -9.14 20.68
N ASN A 274 31.88 -9.30 21.93
CA ASN A 274 31.64 -8.30 22.96
C ASN A 274 32.37 -6.98 22.69
N GLU A 275 33.56 -7.00 22.12
CA GLU A 275 34.32 -5.83 21.68
C GLU A 275 33.56 -5.11 20.56
N ALA A 276 33.20 -5.80 19.48
CA ALA A 276 32.46 -5.23 18.35
C ALA A 276 31.05 -4.69 18.74
N LYS A 277 30.43 -5.24 19.79
CA LYS A 277 29.14 -4.73 20.30
C LYS A 277 29.27 -3.39 21.06
N GLN A 278 30.45 -3.01 21.51
CA GLN A 278 30.69 -1.73 22.20
C GLN A 278 30.79 -0.56 21.23
N GLU A 279 31.08 -0.83 19.97
CA GLU A 279 31.15 0.21 18.95
C GLU A 279 29.73 0.76 18.66
N ASP A 280 29.61 2.09 18.50
CA ASP A 280 28.35 2.70 18.05
C ASP A 280 28.08 2.31 16.58
N VAL A 281 26.85 1.94 16.26
CA VAL A 281 26.49 1.55 14.90
C VAL A 281 26.62 2.70 13.88
N THR A 282 26.68 3.92 14.39
CA THR A 282 26.87 5.15 13.59
C THR A 282 28.34 5.53 13.40
N ASP A 283 29.27 4.85 14.08
CA ASP A 283 30.69 5.13 13.98
C ASP A 283 31.21 4.83 12.56
N GLY A 284 31.92 5.83 12.01
CA GLY A 284 32.49 5.75 10.68
C GLY A 284 31.49 5.87 9.52
N LEU A 285 30.22 6.20 9.78
CA LEU A 285 29.26 6.50 8.71
C LEU A 285 29.66 7.75 7.95
N VAL A 286 29.54 7.73 6.62
CA VAL A 286 29.75 8.87 5.74
C VAL A 286 28.64 9.88 5.98
N GLN A 287 28.98 11.08 6.46
CA GLN A 287 28.00 12.11 6.84
C GLN A 287 27.47 12.93 5.65
N THR A 288 28.25 13.03 4.59
CA THR A 288 27.90 13.81 3.39
C THR A 288 28.09 12.94 2.17
N HIS A 289 27.01 12.62 1.49
CA HIS A 289 27.08 12.09 0.13
C HIS A 289 27.18 13.27 -0.83
N GLU A 290 28.08 13.18 -1.83
CA GLU A 290 28.31 14.29 -2.80
C GLU A 290 26.97 14.80 -3.37
N GLN A 291 26.99 16.11 -3.67
CA GLN A 291 25.86 16.92 -4.13
C GLN A 291 25.00 16.17 -5.17
N GLU A 292 23.74 15.90 -4.83
CA GLU A 292 22.78 15.17 -5.66
C GLU A 292 22.69 15.80 -7.05
N SER A 293 22.93 14.99 -8.08
CA SER A 293 22.62 15.39 -9.45
C SER A 293 21.09 15.67 -9.57
N THR A 294 20.67 16.47 -10.54
CA THR A 294 19.23 16.73 -10.80
C THR A 294 18.43 15.43 -10.94
N THR A 295 19.07 14.39 -11.47
CA THR A 295 18.50 13.03 -11.59
C THR A 295 18.27 12.39 -10.22
N SER A 296 19.20 12.54 -9.28
CA SER A 296 19.04 12.07 -7.89
C SER A 296 17.89 12.79 -7.19
N GLN A 297 17.75 14.09 -7.40
CA GLN A 297 16.64 14.86 -6.84
C GLN A 297 15.28 14.46 -7.40
N LYS A 298 15.15 14.20 -8.72
CA LYS A 298 13.93 13.66 -9.32
C LYS A 298 13.57 12.29 -8.70
N ALA A 299 14.58 11.43 -8.51
CA ALA A 299 14.38 10.10 -7.86
C ALA A 299 13.90 10.24 -6.41
N LYS A 300 14.49 11.15 -5.62
CA LYS A 300 14.09 11.42 -4.23
C LYS A 300 12.62 11.90 -4.14
N ILE A 301 12.25 12.85 -4.98
CA ILE A 301 10.88 13.39 -5.05
C ILE A 301 9.88 12.30 -5.40
N SER A 302 10.28 11.31 -6.21
CA SER A 302 9.42 10.24 -6.75
C SER A 302 9.58 8.90 -6.02
N ASP A 303 10.30 8.82 -4.91
CA ASP A 303 10.72 7.56 -4.27
C ASP A 303 9.60 6.55 -4.10
N SER A 304 8.49 6.96 -3.49
CA SER A 304 7.32 6.09 -3.27
C SER A 304 6.70 5.60 -4.58
N TYR A 305 6.68 6.45 -5.60
CA TYR A 305 6.17 6.12 -6.93
C TYR A 305 7.09 5.11 -7.63
N LEU A 306 8.40 5.36 -7.63
CA LEU A 306 9.41 4.50 -8.24
C LEU A 306 9.43 3.10 -7.64
N LYS A 307 9.18 3.00 -6.33
CA LYS A 307 9.04 1.70 -5.66
C LYS A 307 7.92 0.85 -6.28
N GLU A 308 6.78 1.46 -6.59
CA GLU A 308 5.66 0.76 -7.21
C GLU A 308 5.91 0.47 -8.70
N VAL A 309 6.59 1.36 -9.42
CA VAL A 309 7.06 1.09 -10.81
C VAL A 309 7.94 -0.16 -10.84
N ILE A 310 8.88 -0.27 -9.91
CA ILE A 310 9.76 -1.44 -9.80
C ILE A 310 8.95 -2.71 -9.46
N ALA A 311 7.96 -2.59 -8.59
CA ALA A 311 7.08 -3.70 -8.22
C ALA A 311 6.21 -4.15 -9.39
N GLU A 312 5.60 -3.21 -10.12
CA GLU A 312 4.76 -3.48 -11.29
C GLU A 312 5.58 -4.09 -12.44
N ALA A 313 6.79 -3.58 -12.71
CA ALA A 313 7.68 -4.18 -13.71
C ALA A 313 8.01 -5.65 -13.39
N LYS A 314 8.28 -5.97 -12.11
CA LYS A 314 8.52 -7.35 -11.66
C LYS A 314 7.27 -8.23 -11.79
N GLU A 315 6.08 -7.69 -11.52
CA GLU A 315 4.81 -8.40 -11.70
C GLU A 315 4.57 -8.75 -13.17
N LYS A 316 4.96 -7.85 -14.08
CA LYS A 316 4.93 -8.08 -15.53
C LYS A 316 6.04 -9.03 -16.04
N GLY A 317 6.90 -9.56 -15.14
CA GLY A 317 7.92 -10.55 -15.46
C GLY A 317 9.28 -9.97 -15.83
N TYR A 318 9.50 -8.67 -15.69
CA TYR A 318 10.79 -8.04 -15.93
C TYR A 318 11.66 -7.98 -14.68
N ASP A 319 12.99 -7.99 -14.85
CA ASP A 319 13.93 -7.59 -13.81
C ASP A 319 14.41 -6.15 -14.07
N PRO A 320 13.89 -5.14 -13.36
CA PRO A 320 14.25 -3.74 -13.60
C PRO A 320 15.72 -3.43 -13.34
N TYR A 321 16.45 -4.30 -12.64
CA TYR A 321 17.84 -4.05 -12.25
C TYR A 321 18.87 -4.68 -13.19
N SER A 322 18.44 -5.59 -14.05
CA SER A 322 19.35 -6.36 -14.92
C SER A 322 18.94 -6.39 -16.38
N GLY A 323 17.77 -5.84 -16.70
CA GLY A 323 17.14 -6.05 -17.99
C GLY A 323 17.53 -5.05 -19.08
N ASN A 324 18.36 -4.03 -18.84
CA ASN A 324 18.56 -2.92 -19.79
C ASN A 324 17.24 -2.36 -20.34
N LEU A 325 16.25 -2.19 -19.46
CA LEU A 325 14.91 -1.77 -19.83
C LEU A 325 14.85 -0.24 -19.93
N LYS A 326 14.02 0.25 -20.84
CA LYS A 326 13.49 1.60 -20.77
C LYS A 326 12.05 1.51 -20.29
N ILE A 327 11.80 1.99 -19.06
CA ILE A 327 10.49 1.94 -18.39
C ILE A 327 9.90 3.33 -18.45
N TYR A 328 8.87 3.51 -19.27
CA TYR A 328 8.12 4.74 -19.37
C TYR A 328 6.93 4.67 -18.42
N THR A 329 6.82 5.68 -17.56
CA THR A 329 5.80 5.70 -16.51
C THR A 329 4.70 6.71 -16.82
N ASN A 330 3.61 6.62 -16.05
CA ASN A 330 2.50 7.57 -16.08
C ASN A 330 2.76 8.80 -15.17
N LEU A 331 3.95 8.93 -14.60
CA LEU A 331 4.31 9.98 -13.66
C LEU A 331 4.34 11.35 -14.34
N ASP A 332 3.49 12.26 -13.90
CA ASP A 332 3.64 13.70 -14.15
C ASP A 332 4.63 14.27 -13.10
N MET A 333 5.84 14.59 -13.55
CA MET A 333 6.90 15.06 -12.66
C MET A 333 6.59 16.41 -12.01
N ASP A 334 5.85 17.28 -12.67
CA ASP A 334 5.47 18.59 -12.12
C ASP A 334 4.38 18.43 -11.05
N ALA A 335 3.40 17.56 -11.29
CA ALA A 335 2.41 17.16 -10.29
C ALA A 335 3.08 16.51 -9.07
N GLN A 336 4.04 15.62 -9.31
CA GLN A 336 4.82 14.95 -8.26
C GLN A 336 5.62 15.92 -7.42
N LYS A 337 6.32 16.83 -8.07
CA LYS A 337 7.11 17.90 -7.40
C LYS A 337 6.20 18.82 -6.58
N LYS A 338 5.03 19.18 -7.13
CA LYS A 338 4.03 19.97 -6.40
C LYS A 338 3.55 19.23 -5.16
N LEU A 339 3.18 17.96 -5.29
CA LEU A 339 2.75 17.11 -4.18
C LEU A 339 3.86 16.97 -3.11
N TYR A 340 5.10 16.69 -3.55
CA TYR A 340 6.25 16.59 -2.65
C TYR A 340 6.42 17.88 -1.82
N ASN A 341 6.35 19.05 -2.48
CA ASN A 341 6.51 20.35 -1.80
C ASN A 341 5.35 20.64 -0.84
N ILE A 342 4.11 20.25 -1.18
CA ILE A 342 2.96 20.41 -0.28
C ILE A 342 3.17 19.64 1.02
N VAL A 343 3.73 18.44 0.93
CA VAL A 343 3.84 17.50 2.05
C VAL A 343 5.13 17.74 2.87
N ASN A 344 6.24 18.09 2.23
CA ASN A 344 7.56 18.15 2.88
C ASN A 344 8.03 19.57 3.23
N THR A 345 7.24 20.61 2.88
CA THR A 345 7.52 21.99 3.32
C THR A 345 6.32 22.50 4.11
N ASP A 346 6.57 23.41 5.06
CA ASP A 346 5.50 24.01 5.86
C ASP A 346 4.90 25.26 5.18
N TYR A 347 5.17 25.45 3.86
CA TYR A 347 4.70 26.61 3.09
C TYR A 347 3.21 26.53 2.72
N TYR A 348 2.71 25.32 2.45
CA TYR A 348 1.33 25.12 1.95
C TYR A 348 0.36 24.63 3.00
N VAL A 349 0.85 23.82 3.94
CA VAL A 349 0.06 23.18 4.99
C VAL A 349 0.92 23.19 6.26
N ASP A 350 0.33 23.61 7.36
CA ASP A 350 0.99 23.67 8.66
C ASP A 350 0.77 22.33 9.40
N PHE A 351 1.85 21.57 9.53
CA PHE A 351 1.84 20.27 10.20
C PHE A 351 2.25 20.43 11.67
N PRO A 352 1.62 19.71 12.62
CA PRO A 352 1.88 19.87 14.05
C PRO A 352 3.30 19.46 14.47
N ASN A 353 3.91 18.51 13.74
CA ASN A 353 5.29 18.05 13.99
C ASN A 353 5.82 17.26 12.78
N ASP A 354 7.09 16.87 12.84
CA ASP A 354 7.76 16.14 11.75
C ASP A 354 7.50 14.65 11.72
N THR A 355 6.96 14.04 12.79
CA THR A 355 6.62 12.61 12.86
C THR A 355 5.27 12.29 12.21
N MET A 356 4.40 13.29 12.04
CA MET A 356 3.14 13.11 11.32
C MET A 356 3.42 12.72 9.87
N GLN A 357 2.75 11.67 9.40
CA GLN A 357 2.92 11.10 8.07
C GLN A 357 1.76 11.44 7.14
N VAL A 358 2.04 11.41 5.86
CA VAL A 358 1.07 11.67 4.78
C VAL A 358 1.23 10.61 3.71
N ALA A 359 0.12 10.12 3.21
CA ALA A 359 0.06 9.37 1.96
C ALA A 359 -0.97 10.02 1.02
N THR A 360 -0.61 10.15 -0.25
CA THR A 360 -1.50 10.73 -1.26
C THR A 360 -1.29 10.03 -2.59
N THR A 361 -2.38 9.74 -3.29
CA THR A 361 -2.37 9.19 -4.66
C THR A 361 -3.28 10.02 -5.55
N VAL A 362 -2.81 10.31 -6.76
CA VAL A 362 -3.55 10.97 -7.84
C VAL A 362 -3.73 9.98 -8.98
N VAL A 363 -4.97 9.76 -9.39
CA VAL A 363 -5.33 8.85 -10.50
C VAL A 363 -6.13 9.62 -11.56
N ASP A 364 -5.85 9.36 -12.83
CA ASP A 364 -6.72 9.80 -13.93
C ASP A 364 -7.97 8.89 -13.99
N PRO A 365 -9.17 9.44 -13.79
CA PRO A 365 -10.39 8.65 -13.78
C PRO A 365 -10.70 7.93 -15.10
N ASN A 366 -10.13 8.36 -16.21
CA ASN A 366 -10.53 7.89 -17.53
C ASN A 366 -9.69 6.72 -18.06
N ASN A 367 -8.57 6.40 -17.37
CA ASN A 367 -7.66 5.35 -17.81
C ASN A 367 -6.95 4.61 -16.67
N GLY A 368 -7.09 5.06 -15.41
CA GLY A 368 -6.46 4.44 -14.25
C GLY A 368 -4.97 4.77 -14.08
N LYS A 369 -4.41 5.69 -14.88
CA LYS A 369 -3.01 6.09 -14.76
C LYS A 369 -2.75 6.77 -13.41
N VAL A 370 -1.74 6.31 -12.68
CA VAL A 370 -1.28 6.97 -11.47
C VAL A 370 -0.39 8.15 -11.85
N ILE A 371 -0.90 9.35 -11.64
CA ILE A 371 -0.27 10.61 -12.09
C ILE A 371 0.81 11.08 -11.12
N ALA A 372 0.56 10.96 -9.81
CA ALA A 372 1.50 11.28 -8.75
C ALA A 372 1.19 10.47 -7.49
N GLN A 373 2.22 10.19 -6.69
CA GLN A 373 2.03 9.49 -5.41
C GLN A 373 3.14 9.81 -4.42
N ILE A 374 2.76 10.01 -3.17
CA ILE A 374 3.68 10.08 -2.03
C ILE A 374 3.22 9.14 -0.93
N GLY A 375 4.14 8.43 -0.32
CA GLY A 375 3.87 7.45 0.73
C GLY A 375 4.50 7.77 2.08
N GLY A 376 5.00 8.99 2.26
CA GLY A 376 5.60 9.45 3.52
C GLY A 376 5.97 10.92 3.49
N ARG A 377 6.17 11.49 4.69
CA ARG A 377 6.59 12.89 4.91
C ARG A 377 7.89 12.89 5.70
N LYS A 378 8.83 13.79 5.29
CA LYS A 378 10.15 13.99 5.95
C LYS A 378 10.87 12.66 6.25
N THR A 379 10.84 11.73 5.28
CA THR A 379 11.39 10.37 5.40
C THR A 379 12.92 10.31 5.36
N GLY A 380 13.59 11.47 5.29
CA GLY A 380 15.05 11.55 5.19
C GLY A 380 15.56 11.04 3.84
N ASP A 381 16.74 10.42 3.86
CA ASP A 381 17.41 9.91 2.66
C ASP A 381 17.15 8.40 2.43
N VAL A 382 16.02 7.89 2.92
CA VAL A 382 15.62 6.49 2.71
C VAL A 382 15.11 6.31 1.28
N THR A 383 15.75 5.41 0.52
CA THR A 383 15.35 5.07 -0.85
C THR A 383 14.48 3.81 -0.85
N TYR A 384 13.36 3.85 -1.60
CA TYR A 384 12.33 2.80 -1.68
C TYR A 384 11.81 2.39 -0.31
N GLY A 385 11.62 3.39 0.57
CA GLY A 385 11.17 3.23 1.93
C GLY A 385 9.73 2.71 2.06
N LEU A 386 9.15 2.91 3.23
CA LEU A 386 7.76 2.55 3.49
C LEU A 386 6.82 3.39 2.62
N ASN A 387 6.06 2.76 1.73
CA ASN A 387 5.04 3.44 0.94
C ASN A 387 3.66 3.21 1.56
N ARG A 388 3.17 4.20 2.34
CA ARG A 388 1.86 4.13 3.01
C ARG A 388 0.71 4.28 2.03
N ALA A 389 0.97 4.79 0.82
CA ALA A 389 -0.06 5.00 -0.19
C ALA A 389 -0.65 3.69 -0.76
N VAL A 390 0.04 2.57 -0.56
CA VAL A 390 -0.40 1.23 -0.98
C VAL A 390 -0.69 0.28 0.18
N GLN A 391 -0.55 0.73 1.44
CA GLN A 391 -0.87 -0.07 2.62
C GLN A 391 -2.37 -0.08 2.88
N THR A 392 -2.91 -1.25 3.24
CA THR A 392 -4.35 -1.49 3.44
C THR A 392 -4.70 -1.88 4.87
N ASP A 393 -3.82 -1.62 5.83
CA ASP A 393 -4.00 -1.93 7.24
C ASP A 393 -4.69 -0.82 8.06
N ARG A 394 -4.91 0.35 7.43
CA ARG A 394 -5.60 1.48 8.04
C ARG A 394 -7.06 1.53 7.62
N SER A 395 -7.93 1.87 8.57
CA SER A 395 -9.34 2.14 8.27
C SER A 395 -9.48 3.50 7.59
N SER A 396 -10.20 3.54 6.49
CA SER A 396 -10.49 4.78 5.75
C SER A 396 -11.61 5.62 6.38
N GLY A 397 -12.16 5.17 7.51
CA GLY A 397 -13.26 5.86 8.17
C GLY A 397 -14.45 6.10 7.24
N SER A 398 -15.06 7.25 7.35
CA SER A 398 -16.29 7.61 6.63
C SER A 398 -16.14 7.73 5.11
N THR A 399 -14.93 7.62 4.54
CA THR A 399 -14.80 7.53 3.06
C THR A 399 -15.29 6.17 2.53
N ALA A 400 -15.53 5.20 3.40
CA ALA A 400 -16.20 3.94 3.06
C ALA A 400 -17.67 4.12 2.64
N LYS A 401 -18.39 5.11 3.18
CA LYS A 401 -19.84 5.26 3.03
C LYS A 401 -20.33 5.38 1.59
N PRO A 402 -19.70 6.17 0.71
CA PRO A 402 -20.11 6.22 -0.70
C PRO A 402 -19.97 4.87 -1.40
N VAL A 403 -18.87 4.13 -1.17
CA VAL A 403 -18.53 2.91 -1.90
C VAL A 403 -19.15 1.64 -1.32
N MET A 404 -19.40 1.59 -0.02
CA MET A 404 -19.92 0.39 0.66
C MET A 404 -21.42 0.46 0.97
N ASP A 405 -21.96 1.65 1.25
CA ASP A 405 -23.32 1.80 1.76
C ASP A 405 -24.27 2.40 0.72
N TYR A 406 -23.96 3.62 0.26
CA TYR A 406 -24.91 4.42 -0.51
C TYR A 406 -24.92 4.13 -2.02
N ALA A 407 -23.75 3.93 -2.65
CA ALA A 407 -23.74 3.56 -4.06
C ALA A 407 -24.38 2.17 -4.28
N PRO A 408 -24.09 1.14 -3.48
CA PRO A 408 -24.84 -0.13 -3.55
C PRO A 408 -26.33 0.02 -3.27
N ALA A 409 -26.76 0.96 -2.40
CA ALA A 409 -28.19 1.18 -2.15
C ALA A 409 -28.90 1.80 -3.37
N ILE A 410 -28.25 2.70 -4.09
CA ILE A 410 -28.78 3.21 -5.35
C ILE A 410 -28.76 2.13 -6.43
N GLU A 411 -27.62 1.41 -6.58
CA GLU A 411 -27.41 0.42 -7.65
C GLU A 411 -28.34 -0.78 -7.57
N TYR A 412 -28.60 -1.28 -6.35
CA TYR A 412 -29.31 -2.56 -6.17
C TYR A 412 -30.72 -2.42 -5.58
N LEU A 413 -31.06 -1.24 -5.05
CA LEU A 413 -32.35 -1.00 -4.42
C LEU A 413 -33.08 0.21 -5.02
N ASP A 414 -32.54 0.85 -6.07
CA ASP A 414 -33.08 2.03 -6.73
C ASP A 414 -33.41 3.17 -5.79
N TRP A 415 -32.63 3.34 -4.71
CA TRP A 415 -32.90 4.37 -3.73
C TRP A 415 -32.69 5.78 -4.30
N ALA A 416 -33.69 6.62 -4.03
CA ALA A 416 -33.59 8.05 -4.31
C ALA A 416 -32.70 8.76 -3.28
N THR A 417 -32.14 9.93 -3.63
CA THR A 417 -31.32 10.72 -2.70
C THR A 417 -32.10 11.21 -1.47
N TYR A 418 -33.42 11.28 -1.59
CA TYR A 418 -34.32 11.60 -0.46
C TYR A 418 -34.83 10.35 0.29
N HIS A 419 -34.31 9.16 0.02
CA HIS A 419 -34.70 7.97 0.78
C HIS A 419 -34.55 8.21 2.27
N ALA A 420 -35.62 7.91 3.02
CA ALA A 420 -35.70 8.22 4.45
C ALA A 420 -34.96 7.16 5.29
N LEU A 421 -34.00 7.59 6.04
CA LEU A 421 -33.19 6.77 6.93
C LEU A 421 -33.41 7.16 8.38
N LYS A 422 -33.52 6.19 9.28
CA LYS A 422 -33.67 6.43 10.72
C LYS A 422 -32.29 6.69 11.34
N ASP A 423 -32.08 7.88 11.84
CA ASP A 423 -30.93 8.29 12.64
C ASP A 423 -31.34 8.32 14.12
N THR A 424 -31.37 7.15 14.74
CA THR A 424 -31.80 6.91 16.12
C THR A 424 -30.81 5.98 16.79
N LYS A 425 -30.84 5.88 18.12
CA LYS A 425 -30.01 4.95 18.88
C LYS A 425 -30.02 3.57 18.23
N PHE A 426 -28.82 3.02 18.02
CA PHE A 426 -28.61 1.77 17.27
C PHE A 426 -27.52 0.92 17.93
N TYR A 427 -27.77 -0.37 18.03
CA TYR A 427 -26.79 -1.38 18.44
C TYR A 427 -26.52 -2.33 17.31
N TYR A 428 -25.28 -2.76 17.15
CA TYR A 428 -24.96 -3.78 16.15
C TYR A 428 -25.70 -5.09 16.48
N PRO A 429 -26.34 -5.74 15.50
CA PRO A 429 -27.13 -6.94 15.72
C PRO A 429 -26.34 -8.03 16.45
N GLY A 430 -26.96 -8.61 17.50
CA GLY A 430 -26.35 -9.66 18.32
C GLY A 430 -25.25 -9.20 19.28
N THR A 431 -25.09 -7.87 19.47
CA THR A 431 -24.07 -7.30 20.37
C THR A 431 -24.66 -6.25 21.29
N SER A 432 -23.93 -5.88 22.36
CA SER A 432 -24.21 -4.71 23.21
C SER A 432 -23.51 -3.44 22.70
N THR A 433 -22.78 -3.51 21.60
CA THR A 433 -22.02 -2.39 21.06
C THR A 433 -22.95 -1.38 20.40
N GLN A 434 -23.01 -0.18 20.97
CA GLN A 434 -23.78 0.95 20.45
C GLN A 434 -22.96 1.70 19.40
N LEU A 435 -23.61 2.05 18.29
CA LEU A 435 -23.06 2.93 17.28
C LEU A 435 -23.46 4.39 17.56
N TYR A 436 -22.47 5.27 17.55
CA TYR A 436 -22.64 6.70 17.72
C TYR A 436 -22.36 7.44 16.41
N ASN A 437 -23.03 8.57 16.21
CA ASN A 437 -22.62 9.57 15.24
C ASN A 437 -21.47 10.40 15.84
N ILE A 438 -20.66 11.04 15.01
CA ILE A 438 -19.49 11.81 15.46
C ILE A 438 -19.85 12.95 16.46
N ASP A 439 -21.07 13.50 16.34
CA ASP A 439 -21.59 14.56 17.23
C ASP A 439 -22.35 14.01 18.45
N ASN A 440 -22.36 12.69 18.63
CA ASN A 440 -23.11 11.98 19.67
C ASN A 440 -24.65 12.32 19.71
N ARG A 441 -25.18 12.82 18.58
CA ARG A 441 -26.60 13.22 18.46
C ARG A 441 -27.31 12.38 17.40
N TYR A 442 -28.65 12.32 17.53
CA TYR A 442 -29.53 11.65 16.59
C TYR A 442 -30.58 12.64 16.06
N LYS A 443 -30.80 12.62 14.75
CA LYS A 443 -31.73 13.57 14.08
C LYS A 443 -33.10 12.97 13.73
N GLY A 444 -33.37 11.74 14.18
CA GLY A 444 -34.65 11.07 13.97
C GLY A 444 -34.76 10.48 12.57
N THR A 445 -35.35 11.17 11.62
CA THR A 445 -35.41 10.72 10.22
C THR A 445 -34.71 11.75 9.34
N VAL A 446 -33.74 11.28 8.55
CA VAL A 446 -32.96 12.11 7.62
C VAL A 446 -33.05 11.53 6.21
N THR A 447 -32.80 12.34 5.19
CA THR A 447 -32.64 11.83 3.83
C THR A 447 -31.27 11.17 3.67
N MET A 448 -31.10 10.28 2.69
CA MET A 448 -29.81 9.70 2.33
C MET A 448 -28.80 10.79 1.99
N ARG A 449 -29.22 11.84 1.25
CA ARG A 449 -28.40 13.02 0.97
C ARG A 449 -27.90 13.70 2.24
N GLN A 450 -28.80 14.04 3.15
CA GLN A 450 -28.44 14.69 4.41
C GLN A 450 -27.50 13.82 5.23
N ALA A 451 -27.78 12.51 5.30
CA ALA A 451 -26.92 11.57 6.01
C ALA A 451 -25.49 11.51 5.45
N LEU A 452 -25.34 11.56 4.13
CA LEU A 452 -24.02 11.57 3.47
C LEU A 452 -23.29 12.91 3.65
N ILE A 453 -23.99 14.05 3.47
CA ILE A 453 -23.43 15.40 3.63
C ILE A 453 -22.85 15.58 5.04
N GLU A 454 -23.60 15.19 6.07
CA GLU A 454 -23.23 15.32 7.48
C GLU A 454 -22.43 14.11 7.98
N SER A 455 -22.12 13.15 7.11
CA SER A 455 -21.35 11.94 7.45
C SER A 455 -21.92 11.12 8.61
N ARG A 456 -23.27 10.99 8.71
CA ARG A 456 -23.95 10.25 9.80
C ARG A 456 -23.63 8.76 9.75
N ASN A 457 -23.28 8.16 10.89
CA ASN A 457 -22.88 6.76 11.00
C ASN A 457 -24.07 5.80 10.99
N VAL A 458 -25.08 6.10 11.80
CA VAL A 458 -26.24 5.21 11.96
C VAL A 458 -27.03 5.05 10.66
N PRO A 459 -27.36 6.11 9.91
CA PRO A 459 -28.00 5.96 8.59
C PRO A 459 -27.17 5.17 7.58
N ALA A 460 -25.84 5.31 7.59
CA ALA A 460 -24.94 4.59 6.70
C ALA A 460 -25.02 3.07 6.96
N ILE A 461 -24.86 2.65 8.21
CA ILE A 461 -24.98 1.24 8.59
C ILE A 461 -26.37 0.67 8.27
N LYS A 462 -27.43 1.45 8.41
CA LYS A 462 -28.78 1.02 8.02
C LYS A 462 -28.95 0.87 6.53
N ALA A 463 -28.29 1.71 5.73
CA ALA A 463 -28.23 1.53 4.28
C ALA A 463 -27.49 0.25 3.91
N LEU A 464 -26.34 -0.01 4.52
CA LEU A 464 -25.60 -1.26 4.34
C LEU A 464 -26.42 -2.51 4.74
N GLN A 465 -27.15 -2.43 5.86
CA GLN A 465 -28.05 -3.53 6.26
C GLN A 465 -29.14 -3.80 5.21
N ALA A 466 -29.71 -2.75 4.63
CA ALA A 466 -30.72 -2.90 3.59
C ALA A 466 -30.14 -3.50 2.28
N VAL A 467 -28.93 -3.09 1.91
CA VAL A 467 -28.20 -3.67 0.76
C VAL A 467 -27.83 -5.12 1.01
N GLY A 468 -27.38 -5.43 2.21
CA GLY A 468 -26.85 -6.73 2.61
C GLY A 468 -25.38 -6.93 2.25
N MET A 469 -24.65 -7.60 3.13
CA MET A 469 -23.18 -7.77 3.00
C MET A 469 -22.72 -8.43 1.71
N THR A 470 -23.49 -9.36 1.16
CA THR A 470 -23.13 -10.07 -0.08
C THR A 470 -23.05 -9.09 -1.27
N LYS A 471 -24.08 -8.25 -1.45
CA LYS A 471 -24.12 -7.26 -2.53
C LYS A 471 -23.05 -6.18 -2.32
N ALA A 472 -22.88 -5.69 -1.08
CA ALA A 472 -21.87 -4.70 -0.75
C ALA A 472 -20.46 -5.21 -1.03
N LYS A 473 -20.12 -6.44 -0.63
CA LYS A 473 -18.83 -7.08 -0.92
C LYS A 473 -18.60 -7.25 -2.43
N SER A 474 -19.62 -7.68 -3.17
CA SER A 474 -19.52 -7.80 -4.63
C SER A 474 -19.25 -6.44 -5.29
N PHE A 475 -19.92 -5.38 -4.84
CA PHE A 475 -19.71 -4.02 -5.33
C PHE A 475 -18.28 -3.54 -5.03
N LEU A 476 -17.80 -3.73 -3.81
CA LEU A 476 -16.44 -3.37 -3.39
C LEU A 476 -15.37 -4.15 -4.17
N SER A 477 -15.56 -5.46 -4.37
CA SER A 477 -14.64 -6.29 -5.15
C SER A 477 -14.51 -5.80 -6.59
N ASN A 478 -15.60 -5.28 -7.18
CA ASN A 478 -15.55 -4.68 -8.51
C ASN A 478 -14.80 -3.34 -8.54
N LEU A 479 -14.62 -2.69 -7.38
CA LEU A 479 -13.84 -1.46 -7.19
C LEU A 479 -12.40 -1.72 -6.69
N GLY A 480 -11.92 -2.97 -6.73
CA GLY A 480 -10.55 -3.32 -6.38
C GLY A 480 -10.27 -3.50 -4.88
N TYR A 481 -11.29 -3.52 -4.01
CA TYR A 481 -11.07 -3.78 -2.57
C TYR A 481 -11.00 -5.26 -2.24
N ASP A 482 -10.13 -5.63 -1.29
CA ASP A 482 -10.20 -6.94 -0.64
C ASP A 482 -11.41 -6.97 0.30
N THR A 483 -12.32 -7.91 0.06
CA THR A 483 -13.56 -8.04 0.82
C THR A 483 -13.53 -9.15 1.87
N LYS A 484 -12.37 -9.81 2.03
CA LYS A 484 -12.18 -10.87 3.01
C LYS A 484 -12.27 -10.30 4.43
N GLY A 485 -13.05 -10.94 5.28
CA GLY A 485 -13.21 -10.53 6.68
C GLY A 485 -14.10 -9.31 6.92
N LEU A 486 -14.58 -8.60 5.87
CA LEU A 486 -15.45 -7.46 6.06
C LEU A 486 -16.78 -7.84 6.74
N SER A 487 -17.21 -6.98 7.65
CA SER A 487 -18.43 -7.08 8.44
C SER A 487 -19.26 -5.80 8.35
N LEU A 488 -20.40 -5.75 9.02
CA LEU A 488 -21.27 -4.58 9.06
C LEU A 488 -20.56 -3.32 9.60
N GLN A 489 -19.59 -3.48 10.49
CA GLN A 489 -18.84 -2.35 11.05
C GLN A 489 -18.00 -1.62 10.00
N ASN A 490 -17.62 -2.29 8.93
CA ASN A 490 -16.83 -1.70 7.85
C ASN A 490 -17.60 -0.69 6.99
N GLY A 491 -18.92 -0.57 7.14
CA GLY A 491 -19.68 0.51 6.52
C GLY A 491 -19.29 1.92 6.98
N ILE A 492 -18.58 2.04 8.10
CA ILE A 492 -18.04 3.30 8.57
C ILE A 492 -16.51 3.35 8.56
N GLY A 493 -15.86 2.34 7.97
CA GLY A 493 -14.41 2.30 7.83
C GLY A 493 -13.92 1.03 7.18
N LEU A 494 -13.47 1.14 5.92
CA LEU A 494 -12.84 0.05 5.18
C LEU A 494 -11.34 0.04 5.44
N PRO A 495 -10.72 -1.13 5.60
CA PRO A 495 -9.27 -1.27 5.41
C PRO A 495 -8.93 -0.89 3.96
N ALA A 496 -8.20 0.20 3.77
CA ALA A 496 -7.94 0.74 2.44
C ALA A 496 -6.63 1.52 2.37
N SER A 497 -6.09 1.66 1.16
CA SER A 497 -4.98 2.53 0.82
C SER A 497 -5.46 3.75 0.04
N THR A 498 -4.61 4.81 -0.05
CA THR A 498 -4.93 5.97 -0.89
C THR A 498 -4.99 5.59 -2.37
N LEU A 499 -4.24 4.58 -2.80
CA LEU A 499 -4.31 4.06 -4.17
C LEU A 499 -5.69 3.45 -4.47
N GLN A 500 -6.18 2.57 -3.57
CA GLN A 500 -7.50 1.94 -3.74
C GLN A 500 -8.63 2.96 -3.70
N ASN A 501 -8.60 3.89 -2.73
CA ASN A 501 -9.62 4.91 -2.61
C ASN A 501 -9.62 5.86 -3.83
N ALA A 502 -8.46 6.33 -4.30
CA ALA A 502 -8.36 7.17 -5.48
C ALA A 502 -8.95 6.48 -6.72
N ALA A 503 -8.65 5.19 -6.94
CA ALA A 503 -9.17 4.41 -8.06
C ALA A 503 -10.68 4.14 -7.94
N ALA A 504 -11.18 3.86 -6.74
CA ALA A 504 -12.61 3.63 -6.50
C ALA A 504 -13.46 4.90 -6.71
N TYR A 505 -12.97 6.05 -6.20
CA TYR A 505 -13.63 7.34 -6.39
C TYR A 505 -13.54 7.83 -7.84
N ALA A 506 -12.48 7.45 -8.58
CA ALA A 506 -12.36 7.68 -10.02
C ALA A 506 -13.55 7.07 -10.80
N ALA A 507 -14.09 5.93 -10.34
CA ALA A 507 -15.26 5.33 -10.97
C ALA A 507 -16.54 6.19 -10.83
N PHE A 508 -16.67 6.99 -9.78
CA PHE A 508 -17.74 7.98 -9.70
C PHE A 508 -17.50 9.14 -10.67
N ALA A 509 -16.25 9.59 -10.79
CA ALA A 509 -15.87 10.72 -11.65
C ALA A 509 -16.17 10.48 -13.12
N ASN A 510 -15.96 9.26 -13.62
CA ASN A 510 -16.13 8.89 -15.03
C ASN A 510 -17.49 8.24 -15.38
N GLY A 511 -18.43 8.25 -14.42
CA GLY A 511 -19.78 7.73 -14.66
C GLY A 511 -19.91 6.22 -14.51
N GLY A 512 -19.04 5.54 -13.77
CA GLY A 512 -19.23 4.16 -13.31
C GLY A 512 -18.30 3.11 -13.91
N THR A 513 -17.16 3.52 -14.46
CA THR A 513 -16.14 2.61 -14.99
C THR A 513 -14.92 2.57 -14.05
N TYR A 514 -14.55 1.40 -13.58
CA TYR A 514 -13.33 1.18 -12.81
C TYR A 514 -12.18 0.81 -13.74
N TYR A 515 -11.05 1.45 -13.54
CA TYR A 515 -9.77 1.11 -14.14
C TYR A 515 -8.80 0.66 -13.04
N GLU A 516 -8.16 -0.48 -13.24
CA GLU A 516 -7.06 -0.92 -12.37
C GLU A 516 -5.94 0.11 -12.43
N PRO A 517 -5.46 0.64 -11.30
CA PRO A 517 -4.37 1.61 -11.30
C PRO A 517 -3.09 1.05 -11.92
N THR A 518 -2.42 1.83 -12.77
CA THR A 518 -1.14 1.46 -13.39
C THR A 518 -0.13 2.60 -13.30
N TYR A 519 1.12 2.25 -12.99
CA TYR A 519 2.25 3.17 -12.93
C TYR A 519 3.04 3.19 -14.25
N ILE A 520 3.03 2.07 -14.99
CA ILE A 520 3.82 1.89 -16.21
C ILE A 520 2.93 2.10 -17.43
N ASP A 521 3.39 2.96 -18.35
CA ASP A 521 2.79 3.14 -19.67
C ASP A 521 3.30 2.08 -20.65
N LYS A 522 4.64 1.93 -20.75
CA LYS A 522 5.28 0.94 -21.62
C LYS A 522 6.67 0.56 -21.13
N ILE A 523 7.13 -0.61 -21.56
CA ILE A 523 8.48 -1.09 -21.34
C ILE A 523 9.10 -1.46 -22.69
N GLU A 524 10.27 -0.87 -23.00
CA GLU A 524 11.12 -1.24 -24.11
C GLU A 524 12.24 -2.13 -23.58
N THR A 525 12.39 -3.32 -24.14
CA THR A 525 13.43 -4.30 -23.78
C THR A 525 14.73 -4.04 -24.53
N ALA A 526 15.81 -4.68 -24.11
CA ALA A 526 17.15 -4.49 -24.72
C ALA A 526 17.22 -4.86 -26.20
N ASP A 527 16.36 -5.76 -26.66
CA ASP A 527 16.22 -6.18 -28.07
C ASP A 527 15.30 -5.24 -28.89
N GLY A 528 14.81 -4.17 -28.25
CA GLY A 528 13.97 -3.16 -28.91
C GLY A 528 12.48 -3.50 -28.99
N GLN A 529 12.04 -4.61 -28.35
CA GLN A 529 10.61 -4.90 -28.25
C GLN A 529 9.93 -3.89 -27.32
N VAL A 530 8.83 -3.30 -27.76
CA VAL A 530 7.99 -2.38 -26.97
C VAL A 530 6.73 -3.13 -26.54
N ASN A 531 6.48 -3.11 -25.23
CA ASN A 531 5.26 -3.67 -24.65
C ASN A 531 4.49 -2.52 -23.98
N ASP A 532 3.33 -2.20 -24.52
CA ASP A 532 2.44 -1.16 -24.01
C ASP A 532 1.52 -1.75 -22.93
N TYR A 533 1.26 -0.96 -21.87
CA TYR A 533 0.40 -1.34 -20.76
C TYR A 533 -0.68 -0.28 -20.54
N SER A 534 -1.91 -0.68 -20.74
CA SER A 534 -3.07 0.14 -20.45
C SER A 534 -4.08 -0.65 -19.64
N SER A 535 -4.74 0.00 -18.71
CA SER A 535 -5.84 -0.61 -17.97
C SER A 535 -7.09 -0.61 -18.83
N SER A 536 -7.75 -1.76 -18.95
CA SER A 536 -9.05 -1.86 -19.59
C SER A 536 -10.14 -1.48 -18.58
N GLY A 537 -10.98 -0.50 -18.92
CA GLY A 537 -12.09 -0.07 -18.07
C GLY A 537 -13.16 -1.16 -17.94
N LYS A 538 -13.57 -1.42 -16.69
CA LYS A 538 -14.67 -2.31 -16.35
C LYS A 538 -15.84 -1.49 -15.81
N ARG A 539 -17.01 -1.58 -16.45
CA ARG A 539 -18.22 -0.98 -15.89
C ARG A 539 -18.61 -1.70 -14.61
N VAL A 540 -18.65 -0.95 -13.49
CA VAL A 540 -18.88 -1.50 -12.14
C VAL A 540 -20.18 -0.98 -11.51
N MET A 541 -20.72 0.11 -12.03
CA MET A 541 -22.02 0.67 -11.64
C MET A 541 -22.68 1.42 -12.79
N GLN A 542 -23.97 1.67 -12.70
CA GLN A 542 -24.72 2.48 -13.64
C GLN A 542 -24.26 3.94 -13.59
N SER A 543 -24.32 4.63 -14.74
CA SER A 543 -24.01 6.06 -14.78
C SER A 543 -24.94 6.91 -13.91
N SER A 544 -26.18 6.45 -13.72
CA SER A 544 -27.14 7.06 -12.79
C SER A 544 -26.67 6.97 -11.34
N THR A 545 -26.15 5.80 -10.91
CA THR A 545 -25.60 5.61 -9.55
C THR A 545 -24.41 6.53 -9.34
N ALA A 546 -23.45 6.54 -10.26
CA ALA A 546 -22.27 7.40 -10.19
C ALA A 546 -22.67 8.89 -10.13
N TYR A 547 -23.62 9.31 -10.96
CA TYR A 547 -24.11 10.70 -10.98
C TYR A 547 -24.82 11.09 -9.67
N MET A 548 -25.71 10.25 -9.15
CA MET A 548 -26.46 10.55 -7.93
C MET A 548 -25.54 10.61 -6.69
N ILE A 549 -24.54 9.75 -6.62
CA ILE A 549 -23.48 9.82 -5.58
C ILE A 549 -22.67 11.10 -5.75
N THR A 550 -22.22 11.42 -6.96
CA THR A 550 -21.44 12.65 -7.24
C THR A 550 -22.23 13.91 -6.87
N ASP A 551 -23.51 13.98 -7.19
CA ASP A 551 -24.38 15.13 -6.83
C ASP A 551 -24.50 15.31 -5.31
N MET A 552 -24.56 14.22 -4.53
CA MET A 552 -24.53 14.29 -3.08
C MET A 552 -23.14 14.67 -2.55
N LEU A 553 -22.07 14.11 -3.11
CA LEU A 553 -20.69 14.39 -2.70
C LEU A 553 -20.23 15.82 -3.02
N LYS A 554 -20.79 16.46 -4.08
CA LYS A 554 -20.60 17.90 -4.31
C LYS A 554 -21.08 18.72 -3.11
N GLN A 555 -22.18 18.33 -2.49
CA GLN A 555 -22.73 19.03 -1.33
C GLN A 555 -21.98 18.73 -0.02
N VAL A 556 -21.26 17.63 0.10
CA VAL A 556 -20.31 17.41 1.21
C VAL A 556 -19.28 18.54 1.28
N ILE A 557 -18.88 19.08 0.12
CA ILE A 557 -17.89 20.16 0.00
C ILE A 557 -18.54 21.55 0.05
N THR A 558 -19.73 21.73 -0.53
CA THR A 558 -20.29 23.06 -0.76
C THR A 558 -21.36 23.47 0.25
N SER A 559 -22.01 22.54 0.95
CA SER A 559 -23.06 22.87 1.94
C SER A 559 -22.45 23.35 3.25
N SER A 560 -23.12 24.32 3.90
CA SER A 560 -22.65 24.86 5.19
C SER A 560 -22.56 23.82 6.31
N ASN A 561 -23.33 22.74 6.25
CA ASN A 561 -23.29 21.60 7.17
C ASN A 561 -22.50 20.40 6.59
N GLY A 562 -21.81 20.60 5.48
CA GLY A 562 -20.96 19.58 4.87
C GLY A 562 -19.67 19.34 5.64
N SER A 563 -19.28 18.07 5.77
CA SER A 563 -18.06 17.69 6.50
C SER A 563 -16.76 18.06 5.77
N GLY A 564 -16.82 18.36 4.46
CA GLY A 564 -15.68 18.58 3.57
C GLY A 564 -15.46 20.02 3.12
N THR A 565 -16.01 21.02 3.82
CA THR A 565 -16.02 22.42 3.35
C THR A 565 -14.63 23.06 3.25
N ALA A 566 -13.64 22.59 4.00
CA ALA A 566 -12.26 23.08 3.90
C ALA A 566 -11.59 22.68 2.56
N ALA A 567 -12.07 21.63 1.88
CA ALA A 567 -11.61 21.21 0.56
C ALA A 567 -12.20 22.06 -0.59
N ASN A 568 -13.18 22.94 -0.29
CA ASN A 568 -13.87 23.70 -1.35
C ASN A 568 -12.92 24.62 -2.13
N ILE A 569 -12.92 24.46 -3.44
CA ILE A 569 -12.23 25.31 -4.40
C ILE A 569 -13.31 26.08 -5.16
N SER A 570 -13.37 27.39 -4.95
CA SER A 570 -14.41 28.23 -5.56
C SER A 570 -14.39 28.12 -7.06
N GLY A 571 -15.57 27.90 -7.67
CA GLY A 571 -15.74 27.81 -9.12
C GLY A 571 -15.37 26.48 -9.74
N LEU A 572 -14.77 25.52 -9.00
CA LEU A 572 -14.43 24.20 -9.52
C LEU A 572 -15.57 23.18 -9.29
N TYR A 573 -15.94 22.47 -10.35
CA TYR A 573 -16.84 21.31 -10.24
C TYR A 573 -16.07 20.12 -9.65
N GLN A 574 -16.29 19.87 -8.36
CA GLN A 574 -15.61 18.83 -7.59
C GLN A 574 -16.58 18.13 -6.64
N ALA A 575 -16.24 16.92 -6.25
CA ALA A 575 -16.97 16.12 -5.29
C ALA A 575 -15.99 15.40 -4.35
N GLY A 576 -16.38 15.07 -3.12
CA GLY A 576 -15.48 14.38 -2.21
C GLY A 576 -16.11 14.02 -0.89
N LYS A 577 -15.35 13.28 -0.08
CA LYS A 577 -15.75 12.77 1.23
C LYS A 577 -14.59 12.80 2.23
N THR A 578 -14.89 13.19 3.46
CA THR A 578 -13.98 13.10 4.61
C THR A 578 -14.04 11.74 5.28
N GLY A 579 -12.95 11.32 5.87
CA GLY A 579 -12.85 10.15 6.75
C GLY A 579 -12.09 10.49 8.03
N THR A 580 -12.52 9.90 9.13
CA THR A 580 -11.86 10.01 10.43
C THR A 580 -12.03 8.70 11.18
N THR A 581 -11.02 8.26 11.92
CA THR A 581 -11.04 7.01 12.69
C THR A 581 -10.77 7.31 14.15
N ASP A 582 -11.67 6.86 15.02
CA ASP A 582 -11.55 7.06 16.46
C ASP A 582 -10.65 5.97 17.09
N TYR A 583 -10.09 6.27 18.25
CA TYR A 583 -9.36 5.29 19.05
C TYR A 583 -10.32 4.21 19.59
N PRO A 584 -9.86 2.94 19.66
CA PRO A 584 -10.59 1.89 20.36
C PRO A 584 -10.90 2.28 21.81
N SER A 585 -12.06 1.87 22.32
CA SER A 585 -12.57 2.30 23.64
C SER A 585 -11.66 1.92 24.81
N ASP A 586 -10.86 0.87 24.68
CA ASP A 586 -9.90 0.39 25.67
C ASP A 586 -8.65 1.27 25.81
N VAL A 587 -8.35 2.08 24.81
CA VAL A 587 -7.18 2.99 24.79
C VAL A 587 -7.59 4.47 24.67
N SER A 588 -8.83 4.77 24.32
CA SER A 588 -9.30 6.15 24.06
C SER A 588 -9.11 7.09 25.25
N GLY A 589 -9.17 6.59 26.50
CA GLY A 589 -8.92 7.37 27.71
C GLY A 589 -7.46 7.86 27.89
N GLN A 590 -6.52 7.37 27.06
CA GLN A 590 -5.12 7.80 27.05
C GLN A 590 -4.88 9.03 26.15
N PHE A 591 -5.86 9.42 25.37
CA PHE A 591 -5.79 10.51 24.39
C PHE A 591 -6.81 11.61 24.70
N PRO A 592 -6.61 12.84 24.18
CA PRO A 592 -7.63 13.89 24.25
C PRO A 592 -8.98 13.42 23.68
N SER A 593 -10.08 13.93 24.23
CA SER A 593 -11.43 13.53 23.83
C SER A 593 -11.79 13.85 22.37
N ASP A 594 -11.02 14.73 21.74
CA ASP A 594 -11.12 15.11 20.34
C ASP A 594 -10.02 14.48 19.46
N ALA A 595 -9.32 13.46 19.97
CA ALA A 595 -8.26 12.78 19.23
C ALA A 595 -8.81 11.70 18.31
N SER A 596 -8.21 11.60 17.12
CA SER A 596 -8.43 10.55 16.13
C SER A 596 -7.09 9.94 15.73
N MET A 597 -7.12 8.71 15.21
CA MET A 597 -5.93 8.04 14.69
C MET A 597 -5.58 8.54 13.29
N ASP A 598 -6.57 8.74 12.43
CA ASP A 598 -6.41 9.03 11.01
C ASP A 598 -7.36 10.11 10.53
N SER A 599 -6.91 10.93 9.57
CA SER A 599 -7.74 11.85 8.79
C SER A 599 -7.59 11.55 7.31
N TRP A 600 -8.72 11.40 6.63
CA TRP A 600 -8.80 11.09 5.21
C TRP A 600 -9.61 12.14 4.45
N PHE A 601 -9.25 12.33 3.19
CA PHE A 601 -10.09 13.03 2.23
C PHE A 601 -9.94 12.42 0.84
N ASP A 602 -11.05 11.97 0.27
CA ASP A 602 -11.13 11.44 -1.09
C ASP A 602 -11.98 12.40 -1.92
N GLY A 603 -11.37 13.02 -2.92
CA GLY A 603 -12.05 14.00 -3.75
C GLY A 603 -11.64 13.92 -5.22
N TYR A 604 -12.53 14.38 -6.10
CA TYR A 604 -12.33 14.25 -7.53
C TYR A 604 -13.00 15.36 -8.36
N THR A 605 -12.47 15.53 -9.55
CA THR A 605 -13.05 16.21 -10.70
C THR A 605 -13.26 15.20 -11.83
N LYS A 606 -13.64 15.60 -13.03
CA LYS A 606 -13.65 14.69 -14.19
C LYS A 606 -12.26 14.25 -14.66
N HIS A 607 -11.21 14.95 -14.23
CA HIS A 607 -9.84 14.76 -14.72
C HIS A 607 -8.91 14.11 -13.70
N TYR A 608 -9.18 14.29 -12.40
CA TYR A 608 -8.31 13.79 -11.34
C TYR A 608 -9.15 13.25 -10.18
N SER A 609 -8.73 12.11 -9.65
CA SER A 609 -9.20 11.56 -8.38
C SER A 609 -8.03 11.51 -7.41
N ILE A 610 -8.18 12.13 -6.25
CA ILE A 610 -7.13 12.27 -5.24
C ILE A 610 -7.62 11.68 -3.93
N SER A 611 -6.85 10.78 -3.36
CA SER A 611 -7.03 10.30 -1.98
C SER A 611 -5.86 10.76 -1.13
N VAL A 612 -6.16 11.29 0.03
CA VAL A 612 -5.19 11.80 1.03
C VAL A 612 -5.44 11.13 2.36
N TRP A 613 -4.38 10.61 2.97
CA TRP A 613 -4.32 10.14 4.34
C TRP A 613 -3.30 10.94 5.15
N VAL A 614 -3.65 11.25 6.40
CA VAL A 614 -2.78 11.89 7.38
C VAL A 614 -2.91 11.14 8.70
N GLY A 615 -1.79 10.82 9.34
CA GLY A 615 -1.77 10.08 10.61
C GLY A 615 -0.34 9.85 11.11
N TYR A 616 -0.16 8.88 12.00
CA TYR A 616 1.12 8.52 12.59
C TYR A 616 1.39 7.03 12.43
N ASP A 617 2.66 6.64 12.28
CA ASP A 617 3.05 5.22 12.24
C ASP A 617 2.80 4.54 13.59
N HIS A 618 3.12 5.24 14.67
CA HIS A 618 2.95 4.81 16.05
C HIS A 618 1.75 5.53 16.69
N GLN A 619 0.57 5.22 16.20
CA GLN A 619 -0.69 5.89 16.58
C GLN A 619 -1.08 5.75 18.06
N TYR A 620 -0.52 4.77 18.77
CA TYR A 620 -0.80 4.54 20.21
C TYR A 620 0.24 5.18 21.14
N GLU A 621 1.26 5.87 20.60
CA GLU A 621 2.19 6.64 21.42
C GLU A 621 1.55 7.96 21.87
N PRO A 622 1.76 8.37 23.14
CA PRO A 622 1.25 9.64 23.65
C PRO A 622 1.71 10.83 22.80
N GLY A 623 0.76 11.69 22.40
CA GLY A 623 1.04 12.84 21.53
C GLY A 623 0.90 12.56 20.03
N ASN A 624 0.82 11.31 19.60
CA ASN A 624 0.62 10.91 18.21
C ASN A 624 -0.88 10.78 17.90
N TYR A 625 -1.56 11.90 17.72
CA TYR A 625 -2.98 11.91 17.35
C TYR A 625 -3.29 13.02 16.34
N VAL A 626 -4.37 12.84 15.61
CA VAL A 626 -4.93 13.85 14.71
C VAL A 626 -6.17 14.43 15.37
N PRO A 627 -6.30 15.76 15.57
CA PRO A 627 -7.54 16.34 16.09
C PRO A 627 -8.74 16.00 15.19
N ASN A 628 -9.89 15.67 15.77
CA ASN A 628 -11.13 15.32 15.05
C ASN A 628 -11.61 16.40 14.08
N ASN A 629 -11.30 17.67 14.37
CA ASN A 629 -11.61 18.81 13.51
C ASN A 629 -10.49 19.14 12.52
N SER A 630 -9.46 18.29 12.41
CA SER A 630 -8.35 18.51 11.51
C SER A 630 -8.80 18.58 10.05
N THR A 631 -8.35 19.60 9.37
CA THR A 631 -8.60 19.82 7.94
C THR A 631 -7.37 19.54 7.08
N LEU A 632 -6.31 18.95 7.64
CA LEU A 632 -5.04 18.72 6.94
C LEU A 632 -5.20 17.95 5.64
N ALA A 633 -5.91 16.82 5.66
CA ALA A 633 -6.15 16.04 4.45
C ALA A 633 -6.93 16.84 3.38
N GLN A 634 -7.91 17.65 3.81
CA GLN A 634 -8.67 18.56 2.95
C GLN A 634 -7.80 19.67 2.37
N GLN A 635 -6.88 20.24 3.15
CA GLN A 635 -5.98 21.31 2.72
C GLN A 635 -4.97 20.78 1.69
N ILE A 636 -4.36 19.60 1.93
CA ILE A 636 -3.46 18.94 0.98
C ILE A 636 -4.19 18.72 -0.36
N TYR A 637 -5.39 18.13 -0.31
CA TYR A 637 -6.23 17.96 -1.50
C TYR A 637 -6.48 19.29 -2.21
N LYS A 638 -6.93 20.31 -1.48
CA LYS A 638 -7.30 21.62 -2.05
C LYS A 638 -6.14 22.27 -2.79
N VAL A 639 -4.95 22.29 -2.18
CA VAL A 639 -3.77 22.90 -2.79
C VAL A 639 -3.34 22.12 -4.05
N LEU A 640 -3.34 20.79 -3.95
CA LEU A 640 -2.95 19.93 -5.06
C LEU A 640 -3.97 19.99 -6.20
N MET A 641 -5.27 19.86 -5.90
CA MET A 641 -6.33 19.90 -6.92
C MET A 641 -6.42 21.28 -7.59
N THR A 642 -6.18 22.36 -6.85
CA THR A 642 -6.11 23.71 -7.43
C THR A 642 -4.99 23.80 -8.45
N TYR A 643 -3.83 23.22 -8.16
CA TYR A 643 -2.71 23.18 -9.10
C TYR A 643 -3.03 22.35 -10.35
N LEU A 644 -3.50 21.12 -10.15
CA LEU A 644 -3.80 20.18 -11.24
C LEU A 644 -4.94 20.65 -12.16
N SER A 645 -5.85 21.46 -11.64
CA SER A 645 -6.99 21.97 -12.42
C SER A 645 -6.65 23.20 -13.27
N GLN A 646 -5.41 23.73 -13.20
CA GLN A 646 -4.98 24.84 -14.05
C GLN A 646 -4.85 24.38 -15.50
N GLY A 647 -5.49 25.09 -16.40
CA GLY A 647 -5.45 24.78 -17.84
C GLY A 647 -6.30 23.58 -18.28
N VAL A 648 -7.04 22.95 -17.37
CA VAL A 648 -7.91 21.80 -17.64
C VAL A 648 -9.37 22.28 -17.72
N SER A 649 -10.16 21.64 -18.59
CA SER A 649 -11.58 21.99 -18.76
C SER A 649 -12.38 21.75 -17.48
N ASN A 650 -13.07 22.78 -17.00
CA ASN A 650 -13.90 22.69 -15.79
C ASN A 650 -15.38 22.59 -16.18
N THR A 651 -15.89 21.38 -16.36
CA THR A 651 -17.27 21.13 -16.76
C THR A 651 -17.98 20.22 -15.75
N ASP A 652 -19.26 20.53 -15.47
CA ASP A 652 -20.06 19.70 -14.56
C ASP A 652 -20.39 18.33 -15.18
N TRP A 653 -20.74 17.36 -14.33
CA TRP A 653 -21.20 16.04 -14.77
C TRP A 653 -22.55 16.12 -15.45
N THR A 654 -22.69 15.43 -16.56
CA THR A 654 -23.93 15.38 -17.30
C THR A 654 -24.92 14.43 -16.63
N LYS A 655 -26.13 14.94 -16.34
CA LYS A 655 -27.20 14.13 -15.73
C LYS A 655 -27.68 13.07 -16.72
N PRO A 656 -27.63 11.76 -16.37
CA PRO A 656 -28.21 10.69 -17.21
C PRO A 656 -29.71 10.86 -17.43
N SER A 657 -30.20 10.42 -18.59
CA SER A 657 -31.60 10.59 -18.99
C SER A 657 -32.61 9.87 -18.07
N ASN A 658 -32.17 8.75 -17.44
CA ASN A 658 -32.97 7.97 -16.48
C ASN A 658 -32.95 8.52 -15.05
N VAL A 659 -32.24 9.62 -14.79
CA VAL A 659 -32.24 10.32 -13.50
C VAL A 659 -33.18 11.51 -13.56
N TYR A 660 -34.15 11.52 -12.65
CA TYR A 660 -35.14 12.60 -12.52
C TYR A 660 -34.83 13.44 -11.26
N SER A 661 -35.35 14.65 -11.22
CA SER A 661 -35.20 15.51 -10.05
C SER A 661 -36.56 16.05 -9.58
N ARG A 662 -36.69 16.25 -8.28
CA ARG A 662 -37.80 16.93 -7.64
C ARG A 662 -37.29 17.78 -6.48
N THR A 663 -38.03 18.80 -6.12
CA THR A 663 -37.70 19.63 -4.96
C THR A 663 -38.49 19.11 -3.74
N ILE A 664 -37.78 18.84 -2.64
CA ILE A 664 -38.35 18.42 -1.36
C ILE A 664 -37.76 19.35 -0.28
N ASN A 665 -38.61 20.08 0.42
CA ASN A 665 -38.21 21.05 1.48
C ASN A 665 -37.13 22.03 0.99
N GLY A 666 -37.27 22.54 -0.24
CA GLY A 666 -36.31 23.46 -0.85
C GLY A 666 -35.05 22.85 -1.40
N GLN A 667 -34.80 21.56 -1.17
CA GLN A 667 -33.63 20.81 -1.66
C GLN A 667 -33.96 20.08 -2.97
N ARG A 668 -33.12 20.25 -3.99
CA ARG A 668 -33.17 19.43 -5.21
C ARG A 668 -32.73 18.01 -4.90
N GLU A 669 -33.61 17.07 -5.10
CA GLU A 669 -33.39 15.65 -4.88
C GLU A 669 -33.50 14.86 -6.18
N LEU A 670 -32.84 13.71 -6.24
CA LEU A 670 -32.73 12.87 -7.42
C LEU A 670 -33.35 11.49 -7.19
N TYR A 671 -33.91 10.90 -8.26
CA TYR A 671 -34.49 9.56 -8.22
C TYR A 671 -34.45 8.92 -9.60
N LEU A 672 -34.54 7.58 -9.64
CA LEU A 672 -34.61 6.81 -10.87
C LEU A 672 -36.08 6.60 -11.27
N ALA A 673 -36.33 6.46 -12.58
CA ALA A 673 -37.65 6.11 -13.10
C ALA A 673 -38.12 4.79 -12.46
N GLY A 674 -39.34 4.79 -11.90
CA GLY A 674 -39.92 3.59 -11.26
C GLY A 674 -39.48 3.31 -9.82
N SER A 675 -38.59 4.13 -9.24
CA SER A 675 -38.19 3.95 -7.84
C SER A 675 -39.35 4.29 -6.88
N ALA A 676 -39.81 3.33 -6.09
CA ALA A 676 -40.76 3.51 -5.01
C ALA A 676 -40.03 4.13 -3.81
N ALA A 677 -39.92 5.45 -3.76
CA ALA A 677 -39.34 6.11 -2.58
C ALA A 677 -40.38 6.22 -1.47
N PRO A 678 -40.06 5.82 -0.23
CA PRO A 678 -40.93 6.06 0.92
C PRO A 678 -41.15 7.57 1.09
N THR A 679 -42.40 7.98 1.20
CA THR A 679 -42.78 9.37 1.44
C THR A 679 -42.26 9.79 2.81
N ILE A 680 -41.52 10.89 2.90
CA ILE A 680 -41.16 11.49 4.20
C ILE A 680 -42.44 12.10 4.77
N THR A 681 -43.18 11.39 5.61
CA THR A 681 -44.27 11.92 6.37
C THR A 681 -43.70 12.61 7.61
N GLY A 682 -43.32 13.87 7.50
CA GLY A 682 -43.02 14.73 8.63
C GLY A 682 -44.35 15.25 9.22
N LYS A 683 -44.63 14.87 10.46
CA LYS A 683 -45.55 15.67 11.30
C LYS A 683 -44.88 16.99 11.63
N GLY A 684 -45.35 18.08 11.03
CA GLY A 684 -44.93 19.43 11.40
C GLY A 684 -45.20 20.43 10.29
N SER A 685 -46.36 21.13 10.42
CA SER A 685 -46.77 22.34 9.73
C SER A 685 -47.25 22.18 8.28
N SER A 686 -48.57 22.23 8.17
CA SER A 686 -49.32 22.44 6.92
C SER A 686 -48.98 23.82 6.34
N SER A 687 -48.24 23.85 5.26
CA SER A 687 -48.29 24.93 4.28
C SER A 687 -48.16 24.31 2.91
N GLY A 688 -49.13 24.62 2.05
CA GLY A 688 -49.58 24.01 0.81
C GLY A 688 -48.50 23.54 -0.15
N ILE A 689 -48.68 22.33 -0.57
CA ILE A 689 -48.05 21.77 -1.76
C ILE A 689 -48.82 22.32 -2.95
N ASN A 690 -48.28 23.28 -3.66
CA ASN A 690 -48.74 23.61 -4.99
C ASN A 690 -48.10 22.62 -5.97
N GLU A 691 -48.89 21.62 -6.34
CA GLU A 691 -48.63 20.83 -7.55
C GLU A 691 -48.98 21.67 -8.79
N SER A 692 -47.99 22.14 -9.49
CA SER A 692 -48.18 22.58 -10.86
C SER A 692 -48.03 21.36 -11.79
N SER A 693 -49.10 20.61 -11.93
CA SER A 693 -49.28 19.64 -13.00
C SER A 693 -49.75 20.37 -14.24
N SER A 694 -48.92 20.55 -15.23
CA SER A 694 -49.37 20.84 -16.59
C SER A 694 -49.84 19.55 -17.23
N SER A 695 -51.15 19.29 -17.10
CA SER A 695 -51.85 18.31 -17.89
C SER A 695 -52.39 19.00 -19.13
N SER A 696 -51.89 18.67 -20.32
CA SER A 696 -52.63 18.89 -21.55
C SER A 696 -53.46 17.66 -21.85
N SER A 697 -54.75 17.79 -21.61
CA SER A 697 -55.77 16.86 -22.04
C SER A 697 -56.09 17.10 -23.53
N SER A 698 -56.11 16.07 -24.34
CA SER A 698 -56.98 15.99 -25.50
C SER A 698 -57.66 14.63 -25.55
N SER A 699 -58.95 14.69 -25.37
CA SER A 699 -59.93 13.60 -25.55
C SER A 699 -60.20 13.39 -27.04
N SER A 700 -60.38 12.13 -27.45
CA SER A 700 -61.57 11.61 -28.09
C SER A 700 -61.31 10.29 -28.82
N SER A 701 -61.97 9.32 -28.38
CA SER A 701 -63.09 8.50 -28.94
C SER A 701 -62.67 7.50 -30.03
N ASP A 702 -63.02 6.30 -29.66
CA ASP A 702 -63.30 5.03 -30.36
C ASP A 702 -63.56 5.08 -31.88
N LYS A 703 -62.99 4.12 -32.63
CA LYS A 703 -63.73 3.06 -33.28
C LYS A 703 -62.82 2.05 -33.97
N GLU A 704 -63.19 0.81 -33.78
CA GLU A 704 -62.75 -0.39 -34.48
C GLU A 704 -62.79 -0.24 -36.02
N SER A 705 -61.88 -0.90 -36.72
CA SER A 705 -62.20 -1.91 -37.73
C SER A 705 -60.97 -2.48 -38.42
N SER A 706 -60.86 -3.76 -38.33
CA SER A 706 -60.29 -4.81 -39.18
C SER A 706 -59.74 -4.42 -40.58
N GLY A 707 -58.64 -5.11 -40.94
CA GLY A 707 -58.46 -5.53 -42.35
C GLY A 707 -57.03 -5.56 -42.85
N SER A 708 -56.42 -6.69 -42.75
CA SER A 708 -55.65 -7.48 -43.72
C SER A 708 -54.77 -6.84 -44.78
N THR A 709 -53.60 -7.41 -44.83
CA THR A 709 -52.85 -7.99 -45.97
C THR A 709 -52.03 -7.13 -46.89
N SER A 710 -50.83 -7.60 -46.97
CA SER A 710 -49.94 -7.90 -48.13
C SER A 710 -49.09 -6.79 -48.71
N SER A 711 -47.82 -7.03 -48.58
CA SER A 711 -46.79 -7.45 -49.56
C SER A 711 -46.31 -6.41 -50.57
N SER A 712 -45.03 -6.54 -50.72
CA SER A 712 -44.18 -6.46 -51.91
C SER A 712 -43.55 -5.10 -52.19
N ASP A 713 -42.29 -5.11 -52.10
CA ASP A 713 -41.21 -5.22 -53.07
C ASP A 713 -40.87 -3.98 -53.88
N GLU A 714 -39.59 -3.85 -53.87
CA GLU A 714 -38.67 -3.50 -54.97
C GLU A 714 -38.26 -2.04 -55.21
N LYS A 715 -36.97 -1.89 -55.03
CA LYS A 715 -35.90 -1.51 -55.97
C LYS A 715 -35.86 -0.09 -56.52
N SER A 716 -34.75 0.42 -56.32
CA SER A 716 -33.64 0.71 -57.22
C SER A 716 -33.39 2.16 -57.57
N SER A 717 -32.10 2.43 -57.52
CA SER A 717 -31.28 3.26 -58.43
C SER A 717 -31.58 4.77 -58.39
N GLY A 718 -30.65 5.58 -58.30
CA GLY A 718 -29.30 5.64 -58.82
C GLY A 718 -28.96 7.09 -59.10
N SER A 719 -27.69 7.29 -59.04
CA SER A 719 -26.87 8.21 -59.83
C SER A 719 -26.95 9.72 -59.51
N ASP A 720 -25.83 10.12 -59.09
CA ASP A 720 -24.77 10.87 -59.76
C ASP A 720 -24.95 12.39 -59.89
N SER A 721 -23.90 12.95 -59.53
CA SER A 721 -23.03 13.96 -60.19
C SER A 721 -23.04 15.31 -59.46
N ASN A 722 -21.90 15.57 -58.94
CA ASN A 722 -20.78 16.31 -59.49
C ASN A 722 -20.93 17.83 -59.51
N SER A 723 -20.01 18.41 -58.92
CA SER A 723 -19.01 19.37 -59.44
C SER A 723 -18.93 20.72 -58.73
N ASN A 724 -17.70 20.91 -58.35
CA ASN A 724 -16.83 22.09 -58.56
C ASN A 724 -17.17 23.39 -57.85
N ALA A 725 -16.23 23.77 -57.07
CA ALA A 725 -14.95 24.46 -57.32
C ALA A 725 -15.09 25.99 -57.28
N SER A 726 -14.26 26.52 -56.59
CA SER A 726 -13.22 27.56 -56.79
C SER A 726 -13.30 28.65 -55.73
N GLU A 727 -12.19 28.75 -55.12
CA GLU A 727 -11.09 29.73 -55.23
C GLU A 727 -11.34 31.09 -54.60
N SER A 728 -10.45 31.35 -53.72
CA SER A 728 -9.43 32.42 -53.66
C SER A 728 -9.95 33.72 -53.09
N SER A 729 -9.27 34.35 -52.19
CA SER A 729 -7.99 35.00 -52.29
C SER A 729 -7.60 35.67 -50.98
N THR A 730 -6.39 35.45 -50.63
CA THR A 730 -5.33 36.37 -50.18
C THR A 730 -5.72 37.83 -49.84
N SER A 731 -5.24 38.26 -48.65
CA SER A 731 -4.37 39.43 -48.60
C SER A 731 -3.67 39.58 -47.24
N THR A 732 -2.41 39.47 -47.32
CA THR A 732 -1.27 40.02 -46.59
C THR A 732 -1.43 41.49 -46.16
N ALA A 733 -0.89 41.83 -45.00
CA ALA A 733 -0.01 42.97 -44.71
C ALA A 733 0.43 42.94 -43.24
N SER A 734 1.60 42.68 -43.03
CA SER A 734 2.85 43.30 -42.52
C SER A 734 2.74 44.76 -42.09
N SER A 735 3.30 45.02 -40.93
CA SER A 735 4.37 46.00 -40.65
C SER A 735 4.58 46.16 -39.16
N THR A 736 5.72 45.74 -38.69
CA THR A 736 6.98 46.49 -38.41
C THR A 736 6.91 47.43 -37.21
N SER A 737 7.61 46.97 -36.17
CA SER A 737 8.79 47.60 -35.49
C SER A 737 8.64 49.04 -34.96
N THR A 738 9.07 49.26 -33.73
CA THR A 738 10.31 49.97 -33.47
C THR A 738 10.70 49.92 -31.98
N ASN A 739 11.99 49.76 -31.81
CA ASN A 739 12.87 49.96 -30.66
C ASN A 739 12.82 51.38 -30.08
N SER A 740 13.22 51.49 -28.81
CA SER A 740 14.27 52.38 -28.26
C SER A 740 14.35 52.15 -26.75
N SER A 741 15.37 51.60 -26.22
CA SER A 741 16.76 52.07 -25.96
C SER A 741 16.89 53.24 -24.98
N ALA A 742 17.67 52.89 -23.94
CA ALA A 742 18.69 53.75 -23.30
C ALA A 742 18.18 54.72 -22.20
N THR A 743 18.81 55.01 -21.13
CA THR A 743 20.19 54.88 -20.65
C THR A 743 20.21 55.31 -19.20
N THR A 744 21.03 54.63 -18.39
CA THR A 744 22.03 55.12 -17.39
C THR A 744 21.73 56.39 -16.55
N THR A 745 21.95 56.30 -15.23
CA THR A 745 23.18 56.73 -14.55
C THR A 745 23.03 56.64 -13.03
N THR A 746 23.96 55.96 -12.42
CA THR A 746 25.01 56.27 -11.43
C THR A 746 24.68 57.02 -10.14
N GLY A 747 25.29 56.48 -9.10
CA GLY A 747 25.85 57.14 -7.93
C GLY A 747 25.10 56.86 -6.65
N GLY A 748 25.64 56.46 -5.57
CA GLY A 748 26.98 56.39 -5.04
C GLY A 748 26.89 56.03 -3.56
N ASN A 749 27.85 55.28 -3.13
CA ASN A 749 28.47 55.15 -1.82
C ASN A 749 27.83 55.82 -0.58
N ASN A 750 27.72 55.07 0.55
CA ASN A 750 28.74 55.08 1.60
C ASN A 750 28.35 54.21 2.81
N ASN A 751 29.25 53.34 3.16
CA ASN A 751 29.78 52.95 4.49
C ASN A 751 29.09 53.55 5.72
N THR A 752 28.75 52.68 6.71
CA THR A 752 29.49 52.70 7.98
C THR A 752 29.25 51.43 8.79
N GLN A 753 30.38 50.87 9.22
CA GLN A 753 30.53 49.85 10.27
C GLN A 753 30.00 50.35 11.62
N SER A 754 29.51 49.47 12.48
CA SER A 754 30.10 49.33 13.82
C SER A 754 29.64 48.03 14.51
N ASN A 755 30.65 47.32 14.90
CA ASN A 755 30.73 46.30 15.95
C ASN A 755 29.94 46.66 17.21
N ASN A 756 29.38 45.62 17.88
CA ASN A 756 29.74 45.33 19.26
C ASN A 756 29.05 44.06 19.78
N THR A 757 29.80 43.01 20.00
CA THR A 757 29.68 42.09 21.14
C THR A 757 30.52 42.73 22.27
N PRO A 758 30.35 42.43 23.61
CA PRO A 758 30.16 41.13 24.22
C PRO A 758 29.37 41.13 25.57
N ALA A 759 29.21 39.99 26.16
CA ALA A 759 29.52 39.60 27.52
C ALA A 759 28.42 38.78 28.23
N THR A 760 28.77 37.53 28.49
CA THR A 760 28.33 36.72 29.63
C THR A 760 28.71 37.37 30.95
N PRO A 761 28.00 37.10 32.08
CA PRO A 761 28.67 36.32 33.10
C PRO A 761 27.85 35.26 33.81
N ALA A 762 28.63 34.37 34.36
CA ALA A 762 28.46 33.20 35.14
C ALA A 762 27.84 33.40 36.54
N GLY A 763 27.41 32.26 37.10
CA GLY A 763 27.44 31.91 38.52
C GLY A 763 26.07 31.92 39.20
N ASN A 764 25.60 30.98 39.96
CA ASN A 764 26.19 30.02 40.83
C ASN A 764 25.11 29.19 41.50
N ASN A 765 25.37 27.91 41.72
CA ASN A 765 25.10 27.08 42.88
C ASN A 765 23.70 26.86 43.51
N GLY A 766 23.49 25.57 43.75
CA GLY A 766 22.92 25.01 44.98
C GLY A 766 21.65 24.23 44.71
N GLY A 767 21.61 22.92 44.71
CA GLY A 767 21.88 22.01 45.78
C GLY A 767 20.68 21.19 46.11
N ASN A 768 20.84 19.88 45.97
CA ASN A 768 20.33 18.80 46.82
C ASN A 768 18.87 18.32 46.82
N GLN A 769 18.83 17.02 46.55
CA GLN A 769 18.22 15.87 47.29
C GLN A 769 16.73 15.59 47.05
N ALA A 770 16.50 14.45 46.46
CA ALA A 770 16.22 13.12 46.96
C ALA A 770 14.74 12.80 47.26
N GLY A 771 14.26 11.75 46.67
CA GLY A 771 13.59 10.68 47.34
C GLY A 771 12.07 10.55 47.10
N HIS A 772 11.66 9.67 46.34
CA HIS A 772 10.93 8.41 46.52
C HIS A 772 10.46 7.88 45.17
#